data_5afea6aff15212473a09b13c912bba64
#
_entry.id   5afea6aff15212473a09b13c912bba64
#
_cell.length_a   1.000
_cell.length_b   1.000
_cell.length_c   1.000
_cell.angle_alpha   90.00
_cell.angle_beta   90.00
_cell.angle_gamma   90.00
#
_symmetry.space_group_name_H-M   'P 1'
#
loop_
_entity.id
_entity.type
_entity.pdbx_description
1 polymer ?
#
loop_
_entity_poly.entity_id
_entity_poly.type
_entity_poly.pdbx_seq_one_letter_code
_entity_poly.pdbx_strand_id
1 'polypeptide(L)'
;MNDYVPWLEANDRYLAGALADLRARLERAAQRHDTPAAAPAAPATALMESAPKVSVPAGPKPSWVARIFSGQHAQQPSVANADEPPVAAVPDDGTAAAAPGADEGDHIPALAVLANRLGLSAFERDVLLLCIGMELDTRFPALCAQAQHDPARPYPTFALAFAVLDAPSWDALSPQRPLRYWRLLDIHQPGAQPLIGAALSADERVVNFVKGMNYLDDRLTPLLTALPLATLPPSQQAIADQLLDSLRHVPPGEPLPVVQLLGSDSVSKQAIAQTIAAAFGAQAYRLSAELLPAAVTEQETLLRLWQRESQLLPLALYLDAAEVERGDTAAAWVKRFLARTGGLAFVDAREPWASAATQALSVDVAKPTAVEQRSLWQRLLGDAAGAQPQQLAGHFDFNLGKIEQIARGALAAAEDKPAALAQTLWQGALAHTRPALDQLAQRIEPKAGWDDLKLPDSEKALLRQIADQVAQRSTVYDDWGFRQRMNRGLSVSALFTGESGTGKTMAAEVLAQELGLSLYRIDLSAVVSKYIGETEKNLRKLFDAAEGGGAILFFDEADALFGKRSEVKDSHDRYANIEVNYLLQRLESFSGLAILATNMKGALDSAFLRRLRFVINFPFPGTAERRAIWASVFPAQAAVGALDFDRLARLPLTGGSIQGIALNAAFMAAKGGVPIGMPLLLDAVRTEYRKLDKPINEADFRWLESAGGKP
;
A
#
# COMPACT_ATOMS: atom_id res chain seq x y z
N MET A 1 4.26 -37.13 -0.07
CA MET A 1 5.70 -37.22 0.18
C MET A 1 6.31 -38.55 -0.32
N ASN A 2 5.50 -39.61 -0.50
CA ASN A 2 6.00 -40.92 -0.97
C ASN A 2 6.33 -41.00 -2.47
N ASP A 3 5.78 -40.14 -3.32
CA ASP A 3 5.92 -40.25 -4.79
C ASP A 3 7.09 -39.39 -5.34
N TYR A 4 7.67 -38.52 -4.53
CA TYR A 4 8.73 -37.63 -4.99
C TYR A 4 10.07 -38.33 -5.26
N VAL A 5 10.45 -39.29 -4.41
CA VAL A 5 11.73 -40.01 -4.58
C VAL A 5 11.72 -40.90 -5.83
N PRO A 6 10.66 -41.72 -6.08
CA PRO A 6 10.56 -42.48 -7.33
C PRO A 6 10.55 -41.61 -8.58
N TRP A 7 9.85 -40.46 -8.52
CA TRP A 7 9.83 -39.51 -9.61
C TRP A 7 11.22 -38.92 -9.89
N LEU A 8 11.99 -38.55 -8.84
CA LEU A 8 13.33 -37.99 -8.99
C LEU A 8 14.29 -38.99 -9.64
N GLU A 9 14.21 -40.28 -9.23
CA GLU A 9 15.02 -41.35 -9.83
C GLU A 9 14.65 -41.60 -11.31
N ALA A 10 13.36 -41.51 -11.65
CA ALA A 10 12.87 -41.63 -13.03
C ALA A 10 13.35 -40.42 -13.87
N ASN A 11 13.28 -39.21 -13.32
CA ASN A 11 13.77 -38.00 -13.96
C ASN A 11 15.29 -38.04 -14.22
N ASP A 12 16.07 -38.50 -13.24
CA ASP A 12 17.52 -38.63 -13.40
C ASP A 12 17.91 -39.70 -14.45
N ARG A 13 17.19 -40.83 -14.52
CA ARG A 13 17.37 -41.84 -15.58
C ARG A 13 17.06 -41.30 -16.96
N TYR A 14 15.96 -40.57 -17.11
CA TYR A 14 15.60 -39.92 -18.36
C TYR A 14 16.66 -38.92 -18.79
N LEU A 15 17.11 -38.07 -17.88
CA LEU A 15 18.13 -37.06 -18.15
C LEU A 15 19.44 -37.66 -18.55
N ALA A 16 19.91 -38.73 -17.86
CA ALA A 16 21.11 -39.47 -18.21
C ALA A 16 21.04 -40.07 -19.59
N GLY A 17 19.90 -40.65 -19.98
CA GLY A 17 19.65 -41.18 -21.32
C GLY A 17 19.68 -40.08 -22.40
N ALA A 18 18.97 -38.98 -22.18
CA ALA A 18 18.94 -37.84 -23.10
C ALA A 18 20.31 -37.21 -23.33
N LEU A 19 21.10 -37.04 -22.25
CA LEU A 19 22.48 -36.55 -22.33
C LEU A 19 23.41 -37.52 -23.02
N ALA A 20 23.22 -38.86 -22.86
CA ALA A 20 24.00 -39.87 -23.55
C ALA A 20 23.72 -39.84 -25.07
N ASP A 21 22.49 -39.73 -25.49
CA ASP A 21 22.11 -39.58 -26.91
C ASP A 21 22.74 -38.31 -27.52
N LEU A 22 22.64 -37.18 -26.79
CA LEU A 22 23.22 -35.92 -27.25
C LEU A 22 24.77 -35.99 -27.37
N ARG A 23 25.46 -36.66 -26.46
CA ARG A 23 26.90 -36.94 -26.58
C ARG A 23 27.22 -37.73 -27.82
N ALA A 24 26.52 -38.83 -28.08
CA ALA A 24 26.73 -39.63 -29.26
C ALA A 24 26.51 -38.82 -30.57
N ARG A 25 25.62 -37.85 -30.60
CA ARG A 25 25.45 -36.92 -31.72
C ARG A 25 26.63 -35.98 -31.89
N LEU A 26 27.18 -35.41 -30.78
CA LEU A 26 28.37 -34.55 -30.80
C LEU A 26 29.62 -35.33 -31.26
N GLU A 27 29.82 -36.54 -30.78
CA GLU A 27 30.92 -37.45 -31.20
C GLU A 27 30.86 -37.78 -32.69
N ARG A 28 29.67 -38.10 -33.19
CA ARG A 28 29.47 -38.33 -34.64
C ARG A 28 29.73 -37.06 -35.47
N ALA A 29 29.40 -35.90 -34.99
CA ALA A 29 29.69 -34.65 -35.68
C ALA A 29 31.22 -34.36 -35.72
N ALA A 30 31.94 -34.61 -34.61
CA ALA A 30 33.38 -34.52 -34.55
C ALA A 30 34.08 -35.45 -35.54
N GLN A 31 33.58 -36.70 -35.73
CA GLN A 31 34.15 -37.69 -36.63
C GLN A 31 33.88 -37.45 -38.11
N ARG A 32 32.77 -36.79 -38.47
CA ARG A 32 32.39 -36.56 -39.87
C ARG A 32 33.38 -35.74 -40.68
N HIS A 33 34.22 -34.94 -40.05
CA HIS A 33 35.27 -34.13 -40.70
C HIS A 33 36.63 -34.79 -40.78
N ASP A 34 36.87 -35.89 -40.04
CA ASP A 34 38.15 -36.66 -40.13
C ASP A 34 38.21 -37.60 -41.37
N THR A 35 37.09 -37.75 -42.08
CA THR A 35 37.07 -38.46 -43.35
C THR A 35 37.42 -37.47 -44.47
N PRO A 36 38.57 -37.60 -45.17
CA PRO A 36 38.92 -36.71 -46.25
C PRO A 36 37.82 -36.76 -47.33
N ALA A 37 37.15 -35.64 -47.59
CA ALA A 37 36.15 -35.50 -48.64
C ALA A 37 36.85 -35.89 -49.95
N ALA A 38 36.37 -36.95 -50.63
CA ALA A 38 36.69 -37.25 -52.03
C ALA A 38 36.44 -35.97 -52.82
N ALA A 39 37.47 -35.46 -53.47
CA ALA A 39 37.42 -34.21 -54.22
C ALA A 39 36.21 -34.24 -55.20
N PRO A 40 35.33 -33.27 -55.20
CA PRO A 40 34.26 -33.20 -56.16
C PRO A 40 34.87 -33.04 -57.56
N ALA A 41 34.50 -33.93 -58.50
CA ALA A 41 34.87 -33.84 -59.90
C ALA A 41 34.47 -32.45 -60.41
N ALA A 42 35.40 -31.76 -61.06
CA ALA A 42 35.21 -30.42 -61.59
C ALA A 42 34.01 -30.38 -62.58
N PRO A 43 33.05 -29.48 -62.41
CA PRO A 43 31.99 -29.30 -63.40
C PRO A 43 32.60 -28.63 -64.66
N ALA A 44 32.25 -29.23 -65.83
CA ALA A 44 32.62 -28.73 -67.13
C ALA A 44 32.20 -27.26 -67.33
N THR A 45 33.09 -26.49 -67.89
CA THR A 45 32.99 -25.11 -68.29
C THR A 45 31.74 -24.91 -69.20
N ALA A 46 30.69 -24.22 -68.74
CA ALA A 46 29.62 -23.68 -69.56
C ALA A 46 29.75 -22.17 -69.67
N LEU A 47 29.72 -21.74 -70.89
CA LEU A 47 29.93 -20.40 -71.42
C LEU A 47 29.16 -19.31 -70.72
N MET A 48 29.88 -18.21 -70.42
CA MET A 48 29.28 -16.88 -70.05
C MET A 48 28.42 -16.37 -71.16
N GLU A 49 27.14 -16.23 -70.93
CA GLU A 49 26.28 -15.32 -71.69
C GLU A 49 25.99 -14.07 -70.88
N SER A 50 26.24 -12.94 -71.47
CA SER A 50 26.22 -11.59 -70.91
C SER A 50 24.81 -11.16 -70.46
N ALA A 51 24.66 -10.81 -69.21
CA ALA A 51 23.48 -10.11 -68.72
C ALA A 51 23.50 -8.60 -69.01
N PRO A 52 22.36 -7.97 -69.39
CA PRO A 52 22.31 -6.58 -69.73
C PRO A 52 22.41 -5.67 -68.46
N LYS A 53 23.19 -4.60 -68.59
CA LYS A 53 23.30 -3.55 -67.57
C LYS A 53 21.98 -2.80 -67.45
N VAL A 54 21.29 -2.93 -66.34
CA VAL A 54 20.18 -2.02 -65.96
C VAL A 54 20.77 -0.88 -65.12
N SER A 55 20.73 0.32 -65.68
CA SER A 55 21.06 1.56 -65.02
C SER A 55 19.92 1.94 -64.03
N VAL A 56 20.22 2.02 -62.72
CA VAL A 56 19.30 2.52 -61.70
C VAL A 56 19.51 4.05 -61.56
N PRO A 57 18.46 4.86 -61.74
CA PRO A 57 18.57 6.31 -61.46
C PRO A 57 18.59 6.57 -59.98
N ALA A 58 19.49 7.46 -59.54
CA ALA A 58 19.62 7.94 -58.17
C ALA A 58 18.37 8.73 -57.74
N GLY A 59 17.56 8.18 -56.88
CA GLY A 59 16.47 8.87 -56.21
C GLY A 59 16.94 9.55 -54.91
N PRO A 60 16.31 10.62 -54.48
CA PRO A 60 16.77 11.42 -53.34
C PRO A 60 16.58 10.69 -52.01
N LYS A 61 17.53 10.90 -51.07
CA LYS A 61 17.54 10.39 -49.70
C LYS A 61 16.32 10.90 -48.94
N PRO A 62 15.52 10.07 -48.28
CA PRO A 62 14.44 10.54 -47.41
C PRO A 62 14.99 11.08 -46.12
N SER A 63 14.81 12.38 -45.86
CA SER A 63 15.07 13.01 -44.57
C SER A 63 13.91 12.69 -43.61
N TRP A 64 14.14 11.84 -42.66
CA TRP A 64 13.20 11.48 -41.60
C TRP A 64 13.08 12.55 -40.48
N VAL A 65 13.95 13.57 -40.53
CA VAL A 65 14.03 14.63 -39.51
C VAL A 65 12.93 15.69 -39.65
N ALA A 66 12.26 15.82 -40.81
CA ALA A 66 11.29 16.89 -41.06
C ALA A 66 9.83 16.55 -40.70
N ARG A 67 9.50 15.36 -40.15
CA ARG A 67 8.12 14.95 -39.82
C ARG A 67 7.71 15.02 -38.37
N ILE A 68 8.56 15.53 -37.49
CA ILE A 68 8.24 15.60 -36.04
C ILE A 68 7.48 16.89 -35.67
N PHE A 69 7.41 17.89 -36.56
CA PHE A 69 6.85 19.22 -36.21
C PHE A 69 5.68 19.73 -37.05
N SER A 70 4.98 18.89 -37.83
CA SER A 70 3.74 19.30 -38.46
C SER A 70 2.60 18.34 -38.08
N GLY A 71 1.76 18.78 -37.15
CA GLY A 71 0.53 18.10 -36.80
C GLY A 71 -0.48 18.12 -37.92
N GLN A 72 -0.79 16.96 -38.49
CA GLN A 72 -2.05 16.71 -39.22
C GLN A 72 -2.42 15.24 -39.04
N HIS A 73 -3.67 15.05 -38.61
CA HIS A 73 -4.32 13.74 -38.44
C HIS A 73 -4.33 12.94 -39.75
N ALA A 74 -3.69 11.78 -39.75
CA ALA A 74 -3.92 10.75 -40.74
C ALA A 74 -4.15 9.44 -40.03
N GLN A 75 -5.23 8.76 -40.39
CA GLN A 75 -5.69 7.47 -39.87
C GLN A 75 -4.53 6.45 -39.90
N GLN A 76 -4.24 5.87 -38.77
CA GLN A 76 -3.29 4.76 -38.63
C GLN A 76 -3.94 3.47 -39.14
N PRO A 77 -3.23 2.68 -39.94
CA PRO A 77 -3.62 1.28 -40.18
C PRO A 77 -3.41 0.50 -38.86
N SER A 78 -4.34 -0.39 -38.57
CA SER A 78 -4.31 -1.26 -37.37
C SER A 78 -2.99 -2.03 -37.30
N VAL A 79 -2.17 -1.70 -36.33
CA VAL A 79 -0.99 -2.50 -36.00
C VAL A 79 -1.51 -3.73 -35.25
N ALA A 80 -1.29 -4.90 -35.80
CA ALA A 80 -1.51 -6.18 -35.13
C ALA A 80 -0.72 -6.17 -33.82
N ASN A 81 -1.37 -6.57 -32.74
CA ASN A 81 -0.80 -6.65 -31.39
C ASN A 81 0.43 -7.57 -31.40
N ALA A 82 1.62 -6.96 -31.30
CA ALA A 82 2.90 -7.68 -31.19
C ALA A 82 3.24 -8.11 -29.75
N ASP A 83 2.28 -8.05 -28.81
CA ASP A 83 2.50 -8.20 -27.38
C ASP A 83 1.81 -9.41 -26.71
N GLU A 84 1.28 -10.36 -27.50
CA GLU A 84 0.79 -11.61 -26.92
C GLU A 84 1.96 -12.58 -26.66
N PRO A 85 2.00 -13.23 -25.48
CA PRO A 85 2.92 -14.33 -25.24
C PRO A 85 2.68 -15.42 -26.30
N PRO A 86 3.70 -16.17 -26.73
CA PRO A 86 3.52 -17.22 -27.70
C PRO A 86 2.45 -18.20 -27.19
N VAL A 87 1.28 -18.15 -27.80
CA VAL A 87 0.25 -19.15 -27.55
C VAL A 87 0.85 -20.47 -28.02
N ALA A 88 0.91 -21.45 -27.14
CA ALA A 88 1.29 -22.81 -27.52
C ALA A 88 0.34 -23.26 -28.61
N ALA A 89 0.80 -23.22 -29.86
CA ALA A 89 0.10 -23.85 -30.96
C ALA A 89 0.04 -25.34 -30.62
N VAL A 90 -1.14 -25.85 -30.35
CA VAL A 90 -1.37 -27.29 -30.26
C VAL A 90 -1.05 -27.82 -31.63
N PRO A 91 -0.03 -28.70 -31.80
CA PRO A 91 0.23 -29.33 -33.09
C PRO A 91 -0.91 -30.33 -33.35
N ASP A 92 -1.77 -30.01 -34.31
CA ASP A 92 -2.72 -30.96 -34.85
C ASP A 92 -1.97 -31.81 -35.92
N ASP A 93 -1.12 -32.71 -35.44
CA ASP A 93 -0.51 -33.74 -36.24
C ASP A 93 -0.27 -34.99 -35.41
N GLY A 94 -1.09 -36.00 -35.67
CA GLY A 94 -1.07 -37.30 -35.02
C GLY A 94 0.14 -38.17 -35.33
N THR A 95 1.36 -37.67 -35.16
CA THR A 95 2.58 -38.46 -35.14
C THR A 95 3.53 -37.97 -34.05
N ALA A 96 3.17 -38.27 -32.82
CA ALA A 96 4.15 -38.29 -31.73
C ALA A 96 5.10 -39.46 -32.02
N ALA A 97 6.28 -39.16 -32.58
CA ALA A 97 7.38 -40.10 -32.56
C ALA A 97 7.74 -40.37 -31.08
N ALA A 98 7.39 -41.56 -30.63
CA ALA A 98 7.71 -42.07 -29.31
C ALA A 98 9.23 -41.98 -29.08
N ALA A 99 9.70 -41.24 -28.10
CA ALA A 99 11.05 -41.31 -27.63
C ALA A 99 11.31 -42.73 -27.11
N PRO A 100 12.43 -43.38 -27.47
CA PRO A 100 12.73 -44.74 -27.02
C PRO A 100 12.99 -44.71 -25.51
N GLY A 101 12.13 -45.36 -24.72
CA GLY A 101 12.35 -45.63 -23.32
C GLY A 101 11.38 -45.00 -22.29
N ALA A 102 10.16 -44.67 -22.69
CA ALA A 102 9.09 -44.44 -21.72
C ALA A 102 8.57 -45.79 -21.26
N ASP A 103 9.13 -46.31 -20.16
CA ASP A 103 8.45 -47.29 -19.33
C ASP A 103 7.15 -46.68 -18.81
N GLU A 104 6.06 -47.41 -18.92
CA GLU A 104 4.70 -47.04 -18.48
C GLU A 104 4.64 -46.88 -16.97
N GLY A 105 5.08 -45.74 -16.46
CA GLY A 105 4.92 -45.31 -15.06
C GLY A 105 4.73 -43.81 -15.04
N ASP A 106 3.69 -43.40 -14.44
CA ASP A 106 3.04 -42.10 -14.17
C ASP A 106 3.91 -40.83 -13.95
N HIS A 107 5.20 -40.83 -14.34
CA HIS A 107 6.17 -39.78 -13.95
C HIS A 107 6.72 -39.03 -15.18
N ILE A 108 6.07 -37.90 -15.54
CA ILE A 108 6.54 -37.04 -16.64
C ILE A 108 7.86 -36.37 -16.22
N PRO A 109 8.97 -36.49 -17.00
CA PRO A 109 10.24 -35.86 -16.70
C PRO A 109 10.17 -34.32 -16.65
N ALA A 110 10.94 -33.67 -15.79
CA ALA A 110 10.94 -32.24 -15.63
C ALA A 110 11.20 -31.45 -16.92
N LEU A 111 12.13 -31.93 -17.77
CA LEU A 111 12.41 -31.30 -19.07
C LEU A 111 11.19 -31.38 -20.03
N ALA A 112 10.44 -32.46 -19.99
CA ALA A 112 9.23 -32.59 -20.80
C ALA A 112 8.10 -31.67 -20.26
N VAL A 113 7.95 -31.59 -18.95
CA VAL A 113 7.01 -30.64 -18.30
C VAL A 113 7.35 -29.20 -18.69
N LEU A 114 8.63 -28.83 -18.61
CA LEU A 114 9.09 -27.49 -19.00
C LEU A 114 8.81 -27.22 -20.49
N ALA A 115 9.19 -28.14 -21.37
CA ALA A 115 8.99 -27.97 -22.80
C ALA A 115 7.49 -27.80 -23.16
N ASN A 116 6.61 -28.62 -22.60
CA ASN A 116 5.19 -28.54 -22.85
C ASN A 116 4.57 -27.23 -22.29
N ARG A 117 4.90 -26.86 -21.05
CA ARG A 117 4.33 -25.66 -20.41
C ARG A 117 4.79 -24.36 -21.06
N LEU A 118 6.04 -24.31 -21.55
CA LEU A 118 6.62 -23.11 -22.15
C LEU A 118 6.57 -23.13 -23.68
N GLY A 119 6.01 -24.18 -24.30
CA GLY A 119 5.79 -24.27 -25.74
C GLY A 119 7.06 -24.43 -26.57
N LEU A 120 8.08 -25.17 -26.07
CA LEU A 120 9.31 -25.43 -26.82
C LEU A 120 9.07 -26.45 -27.94
N SER A 121 9.60 -26.17 -29.11
CA SER A 121 9.72 -27.19 -30.19
C SER A 121 10.76 -28.26 -29.79
N ALA A 122 10.75 -29.38 -30.49
CA ALA A 122 11.75 -30.43 -30.26
C ALA A 122 13.17 -29.90 -30.42
N PHE A 123 13.42 -29.08 -31.42
CA PHE A 123 14.70 -28.45 -31.66
C PHE A 123 15.11 -27.49 -30.48
N GLU A 124 14.19 -26.64 -30.04
CA GLU A 124 14.44 -25.71 -28.93
C GLU A 124 14.69 -26.44 -27.62
N ARG A 125 13.98 -27.55 -27.36
CA ARG A 125 14.20 -28.43 -26.21
C ARG A 125 15.62 -29.04 -26.26
N ASP A 126 16.06 -29.51 -27.42
CA ASP A 126 17.37 -30.15 -27.58
C ASP A 126 18.51 -29.10 -27.50
N VAL A 127 18.29 -27.87 -28.00
CA VAL A 127 19.22 -26.73 -27.76
C VAL A 127 19.37 -26.42 -26.26
N LEU A 128 18.23 -26.38 -25.54
CA LEU A 128 18.25 -26.17 -24.10
C LEU A 128 19.00 -27.31 -23.38
N LEU A 129 18.74 -28.57 -23.76
CA LEU A 129 19.42 -29.75 -23.23
C LEU A 129 20.92 -29.69 -23.49
N LEU A 130 21.35 -29.22 -24.67
CA LEU A 130 22.77 -29.03 -25.00
C LEU A 130 23.43 -28.02 -24.04
N CYS A 131 22.76 -26.92 -23.72
CA CYS A 131 23.26 -25.95 -22.75
C CYS A 131 23.26 -26.50 -21.30
N ILE A 132 22.20 -27.23 -20.90
CA ILE A 132 22.13 -27.92 -19.60
C ILE A 132 23.21 -28.97 -19.46
N GLY A 133 23.57 -29.67 -20.56
CA GLY A 133 24.62 -30.66 -20.58
C GLY A 133 26.01 -30.11 -20.16
N MET A 134 26.26 -28.82 -20.41
CA MET A 134 27.47 -28.14 -19.96
C MET A 134 27.61 -28.09 -18.43
N GLU A 135 26.48 -27.94 -17.74
CA GLU A 135 26.45 -27.86 -16.27
C GLU A 135 26.41 -29.25 -15.61
N LEU A 136 25.90 -30.25 -16.30
CA LEU A 136 25.66 -31.57 -15.71
C LEU A 136 26.72 -32.62 -16.05
N ASP A 137 27.51 -32.42 -17.11
CA ASP A 137 28.51 -33.38 -17.58
C ASP A 137 29.77 -32.68 -18.07
N THR A 138 30.87 -32.86 -17.33
CA THR A 138 32.16 -32.25 -17.58
C THR A 138 32.82 -32.62 -18.93
N ARG A 139 32.26 -33.57 -19.68
CA ARG A 139 32.74 -33.96 -21.02
C ARG A 139 32.23 -33.04 -22.13
N PHE A 140 31.12 -32.36 -21.93
CA PHE A 140 30.47 -31.51 -22.95
C PHE A 140 31.36 -30.39 -23.48
N PRO A 141 32.14 -29.66 -22.68
CA PRO A 141 33.04 -28.62 -23.19
C PRO A 141 34.03 -29.16 -24.26
N ALA A 142 34.68 -30.31 -24.00
CA ALA A 142 35.60 -30.93 -24.94
C ALA A 142 34.87 -31.40 -26.22
N LEU A 143 33.69 -31.97 -26.07
CA LEU A 143 32.87 -32.43 -27.23
C LEU A 143 32.38 -31.26 -28.08
N CYS A 144 31.99 -30.16 -27.49
CA CYS A 144 31.62 -28.95 -28.20
C CYS A 144 32.78 -28.37 -29.03
N ALA A 145 33.97 -28.31 -28.44
CA ALA A 145 35.20 -27.87 -29.13
C ALA A 145 35.52 -28.76 -30.32
N GLN A 146 35.46 -30.09 -30.13
CA GLN A 146 35.72 -31.09 -31.19
C GLN A 146 34.70 -31.02 -32.30
N ALA A 147 33.40 -30.95 -31.96
CA ALA A 147 32.30 -30.90 -32.96
C ALA A 147 32.28 -29.57 -33.74
N GLN A 148 32.86 -28.51 -33.21
CA GLN A 148 33.06 -27.22 -33.88
C GLN A 148 34.40 -27.10 -34.58
N HIS A 149 35.28 -28.09 -34.41
CA HIS A 149 36.68 -28.07 -34.90
C HIS A 149 37.47 -26.83 -34.49
N ASP A 150 37.13 -26.26 -33.31
CA ASP A 150 37.73 -25.06 -32.78
C ASP A 150 37.98 -25.21 -31.26
N PRO A 151 39.22 -25.41 -30.83
CA PRO A 151 39.55 -25.53 -29.41
C PRO A 151 39.22 -24.27 -28.58
N ALA A 152 39.07 -23.11 -29.25
CA ALA A 152 38.67 -21.86 -28.59
C ALA A 152 37.16 -21.76 -28.32
N ARG A 153 36.34 -22.74 -28.78
CA ARG A 153 34.91 -22.78 -28.61
C ARG A 153 34.41 -23.98 -27.80
N PRO A 154 34.85 -24.15 -26.55
CA PRO A 154 34.42 -25.26 -25.70
C PRO A 154 33.00 -24.98 -25.11
N TYR A 155 32.09 -24.44 -25.90
CA TYR A 155 30.72 -24.04 -25.48
C TYR A 155 29.71 -24.22 -26.62
N PRO A 156 28.41 -24.39 -26.30
CA PRO A 156 27.36 -24.47 -27.28
C PRO A 156 27.17 -23.15 -28.02
N THR A 157 26.85 -23.27 -29.29
CA THR A 157 26.41 -22.13 -30.15
C THR A 157 25.21 -22.55 -30.95
N PHE A 158 24.42 -21.60 -31.48
CA PHE A 158 23.36 -21.95 -32.42
C PHE A 158 23.91 -22.63 -33.69
N ALA A 159 25.12 -22.22 -34.14
CA ALA A 159 25.77 -22.88 -35.29
C ALA A 159 26.02 -24.35 -35.03
N LEU A 160 26.54 -24.73 -33.84
CA LEU A 160 26.69 -26.10 -33.43
C LEU A 160 25.35 -26.84 -33.34
N ALA A 161 24.34 -26.21 -32.76
CA ALA A 161 23.01 -26.80 -32.66
C ALA A 161 22.41 -27.12 -34.05
N PHE A 162 22.51 -26.20 -34.99
CA PHE A 162 22.05 -26.45 -36.39
C PHE A 162 22.79 -27.57 -37.11
N ALA A 163 24.04 -27.79 -36.77
CA ALA A 163 24.85 -28.85 -37.39
C ALA A 163 24.61 -30.25 -36.80
N VAL A 164 24.22 -30.31 -35.50
CA VAL A 164 24.16 -31.57 -34.74
C VAL A 164 22.79 -32.05 -34.39
N LEU A 165 21.83 -31.13 -34.19
CA LEU A 165 20.49 -31.48 -33.74
C LEU A 165 19.54 -31.73 -34.91
N ASP A 166 18.51 -32.53 -34.65
CA ASP A 166 17.48 -32.85 -35.65
C ASP A 166 16.52 -31.70 -35.85
N ALA A 167 15.90 -31.62 -37.06
CA ALA A 167 14.89 -30.63 -37.43
C ALA A 167 15.29 -29.17 -37.09
N PRO A 168 16.46 -28.70 -37.55
CA PRO A 168 16.93 -27.34 -37.23
C PRO A 168 15.95 -26.28 -37.75
N SER A 169 15.61 -25.32 -36.90
CA SER A 169 14.68 -24.25 -37.24
C SER A 169 15.30 -22.88 -36.88
N TRP A 170 15.41 -22.00 -37.89
CA TRP A 170 16.01 -20.67 -37.76
C TRP A 170 15.21 -19.72 -36.83
N ASP A 171 13.91 -19.96 -36.71
CA ASP A 171 13.04 -19.16 -35.85
C ASP A 171 13.37 -19.28 -34.36
N ALA A 172 14.06 -20.33 -33.92
CA ALA A 172 14.59 -20.47 -32.55
C ALA A 172 15.50 -19.29 -32.10
N LEU A 173 16.08 -18.52 -33.06
CA LEU A 173 16.85 -17.32 -32.79
C LEU A 173 15.96 -16.08 -32.51
N SER A 174 14.68 -16.16 -32.78
CA SER A 174 13.78 -15.02 -32.60
C SER A 174 13.62 -14.66 -31.11
N PRO A 175 13.63 -13.35 -30.74
CA PRO A 175 13.32 -12.91 -29.37
C PRO A 175 11.91 -13.27 -28.88
N GLN A 176 11.01 -13.61 -29.79
CA GLN A 176 9.63 -14.01 -29.49
C GLN A 176 9.48 -15.51 -29.25
N ARG A 177 10.48 -16.31 -29.58
CA ARG A 177 10.45 -17.77 -29.38
C ARG A 177 10.81 -18.15 -27.96
N PRO A 178 10.31 -19.29 -27.45
CA PRO A 178 10.42 -19.73 -26.07
C PRO A 178 11.82 -19.63 -25.45
N LEU A 179 12.87 -20.07 -26.12
CA LEU A 179 14.22 -20.01 -25.58
C LEU A 179 14.64 -18.61 -25.10
N ARG A 180 14.29 -17.59 -25.90
CA ARG A 180 14.66 -16.20 -25.61
C ARG A 180 13.56 -15.44 -24.89
N TYR A 181 12.30 -15.71 -25.20
CA TYR A 181 11.17 -15.06 -24.54
C TYR A 181 11.14 -15.36 -23.04
N TRP A 182 11.23 -16.64 -22.68
CA TRP A 182 11.23 -17.10 -21.29
C TRP A 182 12.58 -17.00 -20.60
N ARG A 183 13.61 -16.49 -21.29
CA ARG A 183 14.98 -16.41 -20.77
C ARG A 183 15.47 -17.75 -20.23
N LEU A 184 15.32 -18.80 -21.05
CA LEU A 184 15.76 -20.14 -20.69
C LEU A 184 17.27 -20.32 -20.88
N LEU A 185 17.87 -19.46 -21.70
CA LEU A 185 19.31 -19.40 -21.94
C LEU A 185 19.78 -17.95 -22.08
N ASP A 186 21.03 -17.73 -21.71
CA ASP A 186 21.76 -16.49 -21.93
C ASP A 186 22.65 -16.61 -23.18
N ILE A 187 22.75 -15.52 -23.93
CA ILE A 187 23.53 -15.41 -25.15
C ILE A 187 24.67 -14.43 -24.89
N HIS A 188 25.89 -14.97 -24.80
CA HIS A 188 27.07 -14.17 -24.57
C HIS A 188 27.69 -13.73 -25.90
N GLN A 189 27.35 -12.49 -26.33
CA GLN A 189 27.77 -11.92 -27.61
C GLN A 189 28.74 -10.76 -27.39
N PRO A 190 30.07 -11.03 -27.25
CA PRO A 190 31.05 -9.95 -27.10
C PRO A 190 31.30 -9.23 -28.43
N GLY A 191 31.29 -7.91 -28.43
CA GLY A 191 31.62 -7.07 -29.55
C GLY A 191 30.73 -7.27 -30.80
N ALA A 192 31.33 -7.42 -31.98
CA ALA A 192 30.65 -7.57 -33.26
C ALA A 192 30.45 -9.04 -33.69
N GLN A 193 30.47 -9.98 -32.75
CA GLN A 193 30.31 -11.40 -33.06
C GLN A 193 28.88 -11.68 -33.57
N PRO A 194 28.71 -12.48 -34.66
CA PRO A 194 27.41 -12.90 -35.14
C PRO A 194 26.64 -13.72 -34.07
N LEU A 195 25.32 -13.49 -33.95
CA LEU A 195 24.46 -14.15 -33.00
C LEU A 195 24.55 -15.68 -33.04
N ILE A 196 24.66 -16.25 -34.24
CA ILE A 196 24.73 -17.70 -34.47
C ILE A 196 25.96 -18.35 -33.86
N GLY A 197 27.08 -17.60 -33.78
CA GLY A 197 28.33 -18.04 -33.18
C GLY A 197 28.55 -17.64 -31.73
N ALA A 198 27.60 -16.98 -31.12
CA ALA A 198 27.66 -16.53 -29.74
C ALA A 198 27.57 -17.73 -28.77
N ALA A 199 28.29 -17.65 -27.65
CA ALA A 199 28.22 -18.68 -26.62
C ALA A 199 26.85 -18.69 -25.94
N LEU A 200 26.30 -19.89 -25.74
CA LEU A 200 25.04 -20.13 -25.06
C LEU A 200 25.29 -20.74 -23.70
N SER A 201 24.57 -20.31 -22.69
CA SER A 201 24.52 -20.94 -21.36
C SER A 201 23.06 -21.08 -20.91
N ALA A 202 22.72 -22.17 -20.24
CA ALA A 202 21.40 -22.33 -19.65
C ALA A 202 21.25 -21.45 -18.40
N ASP A 203 20.03 -20.90 -18.21
CA ASP A 203 19.68 -20.19 -16.99
C ASP A 203 19.75 -21.14 -15.77
N GLU A 204 20.43 -20.75 -14.70
CA GLU A 204 20.64 -21.58 -13.50
C GLU A 204 19.33 -22.12 -12.92
N ARG A 205 18.31 -21.28 -12.84
CA ARG A 205 16.97 -21.67 -12.35
C ARG A 205 16.37 -22.79 -13.20
N VAL A 206 16.60 -22.74 -14.51
CA VAL A 206 16.10 -23.75 -15.46
C VAL A 206 16.86 -25.07 -15.32
N VAL A 207 18.19 -25.03 -15.17
CA VAL A 207 19.02 -26.22 -14.88
C VAL A 207 18.53 -26.91 -13.61
N ASN A 208 18.33 -26.14 -12.54
CA ASN A 208 17.86 -26.66 -11.25
C ASN A 208 16.44 -27.23 -11.34
N PHE A 209 15.53 -26.62 -12.11
CA PHE A 209 14.19 -27.16 -12.36
C PHE A 209 14.27 -28.52 -13.05
N VAL A 210 15.09 -28.64 -14.09
CA VAL A 210 15.26 -29.90 -14.84
C VAL A 210 15.88 -31.00 -13.97
N LYS A 211 16.69 -30.63 -12.98
CA LYS A 211 17.21 -31.54 -11.94
C LYS A 211 16.18 -31.87 -10.84
N GLY A 212 14.98 -31.34 -10.92
CA GLY A 212 13.91 -31.59 -9.94
C GLY A 212 13.93 -30.63 -8.76
N MET A 213 14.82 -29.66 -8.68
CA MET A 213 14.82 -28.63 -7.64
C MET A 213 13.86 -27.53 -8.02
N ASN A 214 12.73 -27.43 -7.30
CA ASN A 214 11.68 -26.50 -7.62
C ASN A 214 11.58 -25.38 -6.55
N TYR A 215 12.06 -24.20 -6.86
CA TYR A 215 12.06 -23.01 -6.00
C TYR A 215 11.79 -21.76 -6.84
N LEU A 216 11.39 -20.67 -6.20
CA LEU A 216 11.17 -19.39 -6.87
C LEU A 216 12.52 -18.81 -7.34
N ASP A 217 12.55 -18.24 -8.55
CA ASP A 217 13.75 -17.56 -9.09
C ASP A 217 14.29 -16.52 -8.07
N ASP A 218 15.58 -16.59 -7.80
CA ASP A 218 16.25 -15.75 -6.79
C ASP A 218 16.26 -14.26 -7.16
N ARG A 219 16.12 -13.93 -8.45
CA ARG A 219 15.95 -12.54 -8.94
C ARG A 219 14.57 -11.96 -8.57
N LEU A 220 13.55 -12.81 -8.34
CA LEU A 220 12.22 -12.42 -7.89
C LEU A 220 12.10 -12.40 -6.37
N THR A 221 12.85 -13.24 -5.68
CA THR A 221 12.78 -13.42 -4.21
C THR A 221 12.87 -12.10 -3.42
N PRO A 222 13.79 -11.15 -3.74
CA PRO A 222 13.87 -9.88 -3.00
C PRO A 222 12.66 -8.96 -3.18
N LEU A 223 11.89 -9.15 -4.26
CA LEU A 223 10.73 -8.31 -4.61
C LEU A 223 9.41 -8.89 -4.12
N LEU A 224 9.40 -10.18 -3.80
CA LEU A 224 8.19 -10.94 -3.50
C LEU A 224 8.16 -11.39 -2.03
N THR A 225 6.99 -11.22 -1.41
CA THR A 225 6.75 -11.72 -0.05
C THR A 225 5.59 -12.71 -0.09
N ALA A 226 5.82 -13.95 0.37
CA ALA A 226 4.76 -14.95 0.48
C ALA A 226 3.68 -14.48 1.47
N LEU A 227 2.41 -14.56 1.08
CA LEU A 227 1.31 -14.23 1.97
C LEU A 227 1.02 -15.40 2.92
N PRO A 228 0.89 -15.15 4.23
CA PRO A 228 0.52 -16.19 5.18
C PRO A 228 -0.94 -16.60 5.03
N LEU A 229 -1.24 -17.86 5.25
CA LEU A 229 -2.63 -18.32 5.39
C LEU A 229 -3.20 -17.75 6.68
N ALA A 230 -4.37 -17.10 6.60
CA ALA A 230 -5.06 -16.50 7.72
C ALA A 230 -6.53 -16.94 7.76
N THR A 231 -7.10 -17.02 8.95
CA THR A 231 -8.53 -17.29 9.11
C THR A 231 -9.34 -16.05 8.73
N LEU A 232 -10.32 -16.22 7.85
CA LEU A 232 -11.23 -15.14 7.49
C LEU A 232 -12.44 -15.07 8.43
N PRO A 233 -12.95 -13.86 8.74
CA PRO A 233 -14.25 -13.72 9.37
C PRO A 233 -15.37 -14.07 8.38
N PRO A 234 -16.59 -14.42 8.85
CA PRO A 234 -17.69 -14.84 7.98
C PRO A 234 -18.01 -13.87 6.84
N SER A 235 -17.96 -12.55 7.10
CA SER A 235 -18.21 -11.53 6.07
C SER A 235 -17.18 -11.57 4.93
N GLN A 236 -15.90 -11.77 5.25
CA GLN A 236 -14.82 -11.84 4.27
C GLN A 236 -14.74 -13.24 3.62
N GLN A 237 -15.13 -14.30 4.35
CA GLN A 237 -15.25 -15.63 3.78
C GLN A 237 -16.32 -15.67 2.68
N ALA A 238 -17.45 -15.00 2.90
CA ALA A 238 -18.50 -14.90 1.87
C ALA A 238 -18.00 -14.20 0.58
N ILE A 239 -17.16 -13.17 0.72
CA ILE A 239 -16.50 -12.52 -0.42
C ILE A 239 -15.56 -13.49 -1.14
N ALA A 240 -14.74 -14.23 -0.38
CA ALA A 240 -13.82 -15.20 -0.95
C ALA A 240 -14.57 -16.31 -1.69
N ASP A 241 -15.66 -16.83 -1.13
CA ASP A 241 -16.48 -17.87 -1.75
C ASP A 241 -17.14 -17.37 -3.04
N GLN A 242 -17.70 -16.16 -3.04
CA GLN A 242 -18.27 -15.53 -4.24
C GLN A 242 -17.24 -15.37 -5.37
N LEU A 243 -16.02 -14.93 -5.04
CA LEU A 243 -14.95 -14.78 -6.00
C LEU A 243 -14.47 -16.13 -6.52
N LEU A 244 -14.34 -17.15 -5.64
CA LEU A 244 -13.99 -18.52 -6.02
C LEU A 244 -14.99 -19.09 -7.00
N ASP A 245 -16.28 -18.93 -6.75
CA ASP A 245 -17.33 -19.39 -7.66
C ASP A 245 -17.23 -18.69 -9.02
N SER A 246 -17.01 -17.38 -9.03
CA SER A 246 -16.82 -16.62 -10.27
C SER A 246 -15.60 -17.10 -11.09
N LEU A 247 -14.47 -17.34 -10.40
CA LEU A 247 -13.23 -17.78 -11.04
C LEU A 247 -13.32 -19.24 -11.57
N ARG A 248 -14.05 -20.13 -10.89
CA ARG A 248 -14.27 -21.51 -11.32
C ARG A 248 -15.18 -21.64 -12.55
N HIS A 249 -16.02 -20.63 -12.80
CA HIS A 249 -16.90 -20.60 -13.96
C HIS A 249 -16.24 -20.05 -15.23
N VAL A 250 -14.98 -19.64 -15.17
CA VAL A 250 -14.22 -19.23 -16.36
C VAL A 250 -13.97 -20.47 -17.22
N PRO A 251 -14.31 -20.43 -18.53
CA PRO A 251 -14.11 -21.57 -19.43
C PRO A 251 -12.64 -22.01 -19.50
N PRO A 252 -12.36 -23.32 -19.60
CA PRO A 252 -10.99 -23.79 -19.81
C PRO A 252 -10.37 -23.18 -21.08
N GLY A 253 -9.18 -22.61 -20.95
CA GLY A 253 -8.47 -21.96 -22.06
C GLY A 253 -8.67 -20.45 -22.16
N GLU A 254 -9.63 -19.88 -21.42
CA GLU A 254 -9.73 -18.43 -21.28
C GLU A 254 -8.83 -17.92 -20.14
N PRO A 255 -8.24 -16.72 -20.30
CA PRO A 255 -7.43 -16.12 -19.23
C PRO A 255 -8.31 -15.78 -18.03
N LEU A 256 -7.80 -16.04 -16.82
CA LEU A 256 -8.49 -15.67 -15.59
C LEU A 256 -8.61 -14.14 -15.51
N PRO A 257 -9.77 -13.61 -15.06
CA PRO A 257 -9.93 -12.19 -14.81
C PRO A 257 -9.04 -11.73 -13.65
N VAL A 258 -8.55 -10.50 -13.75
CA VAL A 258 -7.83 -9.87 -12.64
C VAL A 258 -8.83 -9.51 -11.53
N VAL A 259 -8.57 -9.94 -10.30
CA VAL A 259 -9.41 -9.64 -9.14
C VAL A 259 -8.94 -8.33 -8.49
N GLN A 260 -9.76 -7.30 -8.53
CA GLN A 260 -9.50 -6.02 -7.87
C GLN A 260 -10.16 -6.02 -6.50
N LEU A 261 -9.35 -5.99 -5.47
CA LEU A 261 -9.77 -5.92 -4.07
C LEU A 261 -9.71 -4.45 -3.64
N LEU A 262 -10.88 -3.84 -3.43
CA LEU A 262 -11.03 -2.41 -3.15
C LEU A 262 -11.15 -2.14 -1.65
N GLY A 263 -10.74 -0.96 -1.21
CA GLY A 263 -10.86 -0.52 0.19
C GLY A 263 -9.52 -0.16 0.83
N SER A 264 -9.55 0.18 2.12
CA SER A 264 -8.39 0.68 2.88
C SER A 264 -7.61 -0.40 3.63
N ASP A 265 -8.19 -1.60 3.86
CA ASP A 265 -7.57 -2.65 4.67
C ASP A 265 -6.83 -3.69 3.82
N SER A 266 -5.56 -3.42 3.52
CA SER A 266 -4.70 -4.33 2.75
C SER A 266 -4.51 -5.69 3.44
N VAL A 267 -4.59 -5.78 4.77
CA VAL A 267 -4.40 -7.05 5.49
C VAL A 267 -5.55 -8.01 5.20
N SER A 268 -6.80 -7.54 5.26
CA SER A 268 -7.97 -8.36 4.90
C SER A 268 -7.97 -8.76 3.42
N LYS A 269 -7.55 -7.85 2.54
CA LYS A 269 -7.41 -8.14 1.10
C LYS A 269 -6.36 -9.22 0.84
N GLN A 270 -5.21 -9.18 1.51
CA GLN A 270 -4.17 -10.21 1.43
C GLN A 270 -4.66 -11.56 1.93
N ALA A 271 -5.40 -11.59 3.04
CA ALA A 271 -5.97 -12.82 3.58
C ALA A 271 -6.99 -13.47 2.61
N ILE A 272 -7.87 -12.67 2.00
CA ILE A 272 -8.81 -13.14 0.97
C ILE A 272 -8.05 -13.69 -0.24
N ALA A 273 -7.06 -12.94 -0.76
CA ALA A 273 -6.27 -13.35 -1.90
C ALA A 273 -5.54 -14.68 -1.64
N GLN A 274 -4.92 -14.84 -0.47
CA GLN A 274 -4.24 -16.09 -0.10
C GLN A 274 -5.24 -17.26 0.06
N THR A 275 -6.41 -17.01 0.64
CA THR A 275 -7.46 -18.03 0.77
C THR A 275 -7.93 -18.54 -0.60
N ILE A 276 -8.16 -17.62 -1.53
CA ILE A 276 -8.53 -17.97 -2.92
C ILE A 276 -7.38 -18.71 -3.61
N ALA A 277 -6.14 -18.22 -3.49
CA ALA A 277 -4.98 -18.88 -4.08
C ALA A 277 -4.81 -20.31 -3.54
N ALA A 278 -4.94 -20.51 -2.24
CA ALA A 278 -4.86 -21.82 -1.60
C ALA A 278 -5.95 -22.80 -2.09
N ALA A 279 -7.17 -22.31 -2.38
CA ALA A 279 -8.24 -23.11 -2.95
C ALA A 279 -7.95 -23.58 -4.39
N PHE A 280 -7.06 -22.90 -5.11
CA PHE A 280 -6.48 -23.34 -6.39
C PHE A 280 -5.15 -24.10 -6.23
N GLY A 281 -4.73 -24.43 -5.00
CA GLY A 281 -3.46 -25.08 -4.71
C GLY A 281 -2.24 -24.19 -4.95
N ALA A 282 -2.42 -22.85 -5.00
CA ALA A 282 -1.38 -21.88 -5.26
C ALA A 282 -0.99 -21.10 -4.02
N GLN A 283 0.26 -20.60 -3.99
CA GLN A 283 0.75 -19.65 -3.01
C GLN A 283 0.68 -18.22 -3.58
N ALA A 284 0.01 -17.32 -2.87
CA ALA A 284 0.01 -15.91 -3.28
C ALA A 284 1.29 -15.20 -2.79
N TYR A 285 1.87 -14.41 -3.68
CA TYR A 285 3.04 -13.56 -3.41
C TYR A 285 2.69 -12.10 -3.60
N ARG A 286 3.00 -11.29 -2.59
CA ARG A 286 2.86 -9.83 -2.65
C ARG A 286 4.04 -9.22 -3.38
N LEU A 287 3.76 -8.40 -4.38
CA LEU A 287 4.66 -7.48 -5.07
C LEU A 287 4.21 -6.05 -4.79
N SER A 288 5.07 -5.22 -4.18
CA SER A 288 4.75 -3.79 -4.00
C SER A 288 5.00 -3.02 -5.29
N ALA A 289 4.04 -2.18 -5.69
CA ALA A 289 4.21 -1.30 -6.84
C ALA A 289 5.36 -0.29 -6.66
N GLU A 290 5.75 0.02 -5.43
CA GLU A 290 6.88 0.90 -5.11
C GLU A 290 8.25 0.27 -5.43
N LEU A 291 8.33 -1.07 -5.40
CA LEU A 291 9.57 -1.81 -5.69
C LEU A 291 9.79 -2.06 -7.17
N LEU A 292 8.89 -1.55 -8.02
CA LEU A 292 8.96 -1.79 -9.46
C LEU A 292 10.10 -1.01 -10.10
N PRO A 293 10.89 -1.65 -10.98
CA PRO A 293 11.99 -0.98 -11.67
C PRO A 293 11.51 0.21 -12.50
N ALA A 294 12.28 1.30 -12.51
CA ALA A 294 11.96 2.48 -13.32
C ALA A 294 12.25 2.25 -14.82
N ALA A 295 13.27 1.45 -15.15
CA ALA A 295 13.68 1.19 -16.52
C ALA A 295 12.76 0.18 -17.22
N VAL A 296 12.28 0.51 -18.41
CA VAL A 296 11.35 -0.33 -19.20
C VAL A 296 11.93 -1.72 -19.48
N THR A 297 13.24 -1.83 -19.72
CA THR A 297 13.93 -3.11 -19.96
C THR A 297 13.94 -4.02 -18.75
N GLU A 298 14.08 -3.45 -17.55
CA GLU A 298 14.02 -4.19 -16.29
C GLU A 298 12.59 -4.63 -15.96
N GLN A 299 11.61 -3.75 -16.24
CA GLN A 299 10.19 -4.07 -16.12
C GLN A 299 9.80 -5.26 -17.02
N GLU A 300 10.25 -5.25 -18.27
CA GLU A 300 10.02 -6.35 -19.20
C GLU A 300 10.70 -7.64 -18.72
N THR A 301 11.88 -7.54 -18.16
CA THR A 301 12.59 -8.66 -17.54
C THR A 301 11.80 -9.27 -16.39
N LEU A 302 11.36 -8.42 -15.45
CA LEU A 302 10.56 -8.83 -14.29
C LEU A 302 9.26 -9.54 -14.73
N LEU A 303 8.57 -8.95 -15.72
CA LEU A 303 7.33 -9.53 -16.24
C LEU A 303 7.56 -10.92 -16.83
N ARG A 304 8.58 -11.10 -17.66
CA ARG A 304 8.89 -12.40 -18.29
C ARG A 304 9.32 -13.45 -17.27
N LEU A 305 10.11 -13.06 -16.27
CA LEU A 305 10.48 -13.96 -15.17
C LEU A 305 9.24 -14.38 -14.36
N TRP A 306 8.36 -13.43 -14.03
CA TRP A 306 7.10 -13.74 -13.35
C TRP A 306 6.22 -14.68 -14.18
N GLN A 307 6.01 -14.39 -15.46
CA GLN A 307 5.25 -15.25 -16.37
C GLN A 307 5.84 -16.66 -16.43
N ARG A 308 7.18 -16.79 -16.52
CA ARG A 308 7.86 -18.08 -16.52
C ARG A 308 7.60 -18.86 -15.23
N GLU A 309 7.84 -18.23 -14.09
CA GLU A 309 7.65 -18.89 -12.79
C GLU A 309 6.18 -19.27 -12.55
N SER A 310 5.22 -18.46 -12.98
CA SER A 310 3.78 -18.80 -12.89
C SER A 310 3.36 -19.99 -13.73
N GLN A 311 4.14 -20.33 -14.80
CA GLN A 311 3.95 -21.58 -15.56
C GLN A 311 4.61 -22.79 -14.88
N LEU A 312 5.70 -22.59 -14.15
CA LEU A 312 6.47 -23.67 -13.54
C LEU A 312 6.02 -24.00 -12.11
N LEU A 313 5.50 -23.02 -11.38
CA LEU A 313 5.07 -23.12 -10.00
C LEU A 313 3.58 -22.73 -9.85
N PRO A 314 2.87 -23.28 -8.87
CA PRO A 314 1.51 -22.85 -8.54
C PRO A 314 1.56 -21.52 -7.76
N LEU A 315 1.69 -20.42 -8.49
CA LEU A 315 1.81 -19.06 -7.94
C LEU A 315 0.57 -18.23 -8.24
N ALA A 316 0.23 -17.35 -7.32
CA ALA A 316 -0.72 -16.27 -7.53
C ALA A 316 -0.04 -14.93 -7.22
N LEU A 317 -0.34 -13.90 -8.00
CA LEU A 317 0.17 -12.56 -7.79
C LEU A 317 -0.78 -11.75 -6.91
N TYR A 318 -0.25 -11.08 -5.89
CA TYR A 318 -0.92 -9.99 -5.21
C TYR A 318 -0.13 -8.71 -5.44
N LEU A 319 -0.62 -7.85 -6.33
CA LEU A 319 0.00 -6.56 -6.63
C LEU A 319 -0.53 -5.49 -5.68
N ASP A 320 0.33 -5.01 -4.80
CA ASP A 320 0.02 -3.93 -3.86
C ASP A 320 0.19 -2.58 -4.57
N ALA A 321 -0.94 -2.01 -4.99
CA ALA A 321 -1.04 -0.73 -5.68
C ALA A 321 -1.97 0.26 -4.94
N ALA A 322 -2.20 0.06 -3.63
CA ALA A 322 -3.11 0.87 -2.82
C ALA A 322 -2.72 2.37 -2.79
N GLU A 323 -1.43 2.68 -2.83
CA GLU A 323 -0.91 4.06 -2.80
C GLU A 323 -0.60 4.62 -4.19
N VAL A 324 -0.81 3.85 -5.27
CA VAL A 324 -0.55 4.31 -6.65
C VAL A 324 -1.73 5.13 -7.16
N GLU A 325 -1.48 6.39 -7.50
CA GLU A 325 -2.49 7.29 -8.05
C GLU A 325 -2.62 7.17 -9.57
N ARG A 326 -3.81 7.48 -10.12
CA ARG A 326 -4.11 7.32 -11.56
C ARG A 326 -3.20 8.14 -12.49
N GLY A 327 -2.59 9.20 -11.99
CA GLY A 327 -1.68 10.09 -12.75
C GLY A 327 -0.21 9.71 -12.68
N ASP A 328 0.15 8.77 -11.81
CA ASP A 328 1.54 8.38 -11.59
C ASP A 328 2.11 7.57 -12.76
N THR A 329 3.41 7.67 -12.98
CA THR A 329 4.13 6.81 -13.95
C THR A 329 3.99 5.33 -13.60
N ALA A 330 3.93 5.01 -12.31
CA ALA A 330 3.67 3.67 -11.80
C ALA A 330 2.29 3.11 -12.26
N ALA A 331 1.28 3.96 -12.41
CA ALA A 331 -0.04 3.54 -12.84
C ALA A 331 -0.06 2.95 -14.26
N ALA A 332 0.69 3.55 -15.19
CA ALA A 332 0.80 3.06 -16.54
C ALA A 332 1.50 1.68 -16.59
N TRP A 333 2.51 1.52 -15.72
CA TRP A 333 3.22 0.27 -15.60
C TRP A 333 2.34 -0.84 -14.96
N VAL A 334 1.66 -0.55 -13.87
CA VAL A 334 0.70 -1.49 -13.23
C VAL A 334 -0.31 -2.01 -14.25
N LYS A 335 -0.90 -1.13 -15.07
CA LYS A 335 -1.83 -1.52 -16.14
C LYS A 335 -1.19 -2.46 -17.16
N ARG A 336 0.02 -2.14 -17.62
CA ARG A 336 0.76 -2.97 -18.57
C ARG A 336 1.11 -4.34 -17.98
N PHE A 337 1.55 -4.35 -16.73
CA PHE A 337 1.91 -5.58 -16.03
C PHE A 337 0.70 -6.50 -15.88
N LEU A 338 -0.42 -5.97 -15.38
CA LEU A 338 -1.66 -6.73 -15.18
C LEU A 338 -2.25 -7.27 -16.50
N ALA A 339 -2.16 -6.50 -17.59
CA ALA A 339 -2.62 -6.95 -18.89
C ALA A 339 -1.88 -8.18 -19.44
N ARG A 340 -0.65 -8.44 -18.93
CA ARG A 340 0.25 -9.49 -19.42
C ARG A 340 0.65 -10.52 -18.38
N THR A 341 0.28 -10.32 -17.11
CA THR A 341 0.74 -11.17 -15.99
C THR A 341 0.39 -12.65 -16.19
N GLY A 342 -0.79 -12.96 -16.72
CA GLY A 342 -1.30 -14.33 -16.81
C GLY A 342 -1.55 -14.98 -15.45
N GLY A 343 -2.28 -16.08 -15.41
CA GLY A 343 -2.57 -16.82 -14.19
C GLY A 343 -3.50 -16.07 -13.21
N LEU A 344 -3.47 -16.47 -11.93
CA LEU A 344 -4.30 -15.88 -10.88
C LEU A 344 -3.64 -14.60 -10.34
N ALA A 345 -4.30 -13.46 -10.52
CA ALA A 345 -3.78 -12.16 -10.12
C ALA A 345 -4.81 -11.34 -9.33
N PHE A 346 -4.36 -10.76 -8.22
CA PHE A 346 -5.09 -9.86 -7.36
C PHE A 346 -4.43 -8.49 -7.37
N VAL A 347 -5.24 -7.43 -7.34
CA VAL A 347 -4.77 -6.05 -7.21
C VAL A 347 -5.35 -5.44 -5.96
N ASP A 348 -4.49 -4.96 -5.10
CA ASP A 348 -4.86 -4.10 -3.99
C ASP A 348 -5.00 -2.67 -4.51
N ALA A 349 -6.20 -2.15 -4.49
CA ALA A 349 -6.50 -0.79 -4.94
C ALA A 349 -7.51 -0.12 -4.00
N ARG A 350 -7.49 1.20 -3.96
CA ARG A 350 -8.52 1.98 -3.24
C ARG A 350 -9.76 2.22 -4.11
N GLU A 351 -9.54 2.40 -5.41
CA GLU A 351 -10.57 2.63 -6.42
C GLU A 351 -10.39 1.69 -7.61
N PRO A 352 -11.47 1.34 -8.31
CA PRO A 352 -11.38 0.44 -9.46
C PRO A 352 -10.44 0.98 -10.54
N TRP A 353 -9.52 0.16 -10.99
CA TRP A 353 -8.67 0.48 -12.13
C TRP A 353 -9.44 0.18 -13.42
N ALA A 354 -9.67 1.20 -14.24
CA ALA A 354 -10.23 0.98 -15.56
C ALA A 354 -9.21 0.23 -16.42
N SER A 355 -9.44 -1.07 -16.63
CA SER A 355 -8.64 -1.90 -17.55
C SER A 355 -9.37 -1.98 -18.87
N ALA A 356 -8.73 -1.49 -19.94
CA ALA A 356 -9.28 -1.57 -21.29
C ALA A 356 -9.06 -2.96 -21.96
N ALA A 357 -8.22 -3.81 -21.37
CA ALA A 357 -7.70 -5.01 -22.04
C ALA A 357 -7.97 -6.34 -21.31
N THR A 358 -8.49 -6.32 -20.07
CA THR A 358 -8.67 -7.56 -19.29
C THR A 358 -10.00 -7.52 -18.56
N GLN A 359 -10.74 -8.63 -18.60
CA GLN A 359 -11.89 -8.79 -17.72
C GLN A 359 -11.42 -8.63 -16.27
N ALA A 360 -12.10 -7.80 -15.48
CA ALA A 360 -11.77 -7.56 -14.10
C ALA A 360 -12.99 -7.81 -13.21
N LEU A 361 -12.76 -8.53 -12.11
CA LEU A 361 -13.74 -8.69 -11.05
C LEU A 361 -13.37 -7.70 -9.94
N SER A 362 -14.26 -6.75 -9.64
CA SER A 362 -14.02 -5.76 -8.58
C SER A 362 -14.94 -6.04 -7.40
N VAL A 363 -14.38 -6.06 -6.20
CA VAL A 363 -15.11 -6.26 -4.94
C VAL A 363 -14.59 -5.34 -3.85
N ASP A 364 -15.51 -4.75 -3.08
CA ASP A 364 -15.17 -3.96 -1.90
C ASP A 364 -14.88 -4.88 -0.72
N VAL A 365 -13.72 -4.70 -0.11
CA VAL A 365 -13.27 -5.44 1.07
C VAL A 365 -13.27 -4.52 2.28
N ALA A 366 -14.23 -4.68 3.14
CA ALA A 366 -14.29 -3.99 4.43
C ALA A 366 -13.52 -4.76 5.50
N LYS A 367 -13.12 -4.05 6.56
CA LYS A 367 -12.65 -4.69 7.79
C LYS A 367 -13.73 -5.60 8.37
N PRO A 368 -13.37 -6.54 9.28
CA PRO A 368 -14.35 -7.36 9.98
C PRO A 368 -15.41 -6.49 10.67
N THR A 369 -16.66 -6.93 10.65
CA THR A 369 -17.76 -6.20 11.31
C THR A 369 -17.54 -6.10 12.82
N ALA A 370 -18.14 -5.11 13.48
CA ALA A 370 -18.03 -4.95 14.93
C ALA A 370 -18.49 -6.22 15.70
N VAL A 371 -19.48 -6.95 15.16
CA VAL A 371 -19.95 -8.23 15.72
C VAL A 371 -18.88 -9.31 15.63
N GLU A 372 -18.19 -9.42 14.49
CA GLU A 372 -17.11 -10.39 14.28
C GLU A 372 -15.90 -10.05 15.15
N GLN A 373 -15.53 -8.78 15.25
CA GLN A 373 -14.47 -8.30 16.12
C GLN A 373 -14.79 -8.61 17.59
N ARG A 374 -16.01 -8.30 18.05
CA ARG A 374 -16.48 -8.62 19.40
C ARG A 374 -16.41 -10.13 19.70
N SER A 375 -16.86 -10.95 18.74
CA SER A 375 -16.81 -12.42 18.88
C SER A 375 -15.39 -12.95 19.00
N LEU A 376 -14.43 -12.36 18.27
CA LEU A 376 -13.03 -12.72 18.38
C LEU A 376 -12.45 -12.29 19.73
N TRP A 377 -12.70 -11.05 20.17
CA TRP A 377 -12.30 -10.59 21.51
C TRP A 377 -12.83 -11.49 22.61
N GLN A 378 -14.12 -11.86 22.57
CA GLN A 378 -14.73 -12.78 23.55
C GLN A 378 -14.04 -14.14 23.56
N ARG A 379 -13.75 -14.71 22.39
CA ARG A 379 -13.08 -16.01 22.27
C ARG A 379 -11.67 -15.99 22.83
N LEU A 380 -10.91 -14.91 22.59
CA LEU A 380 -9.52 -14.80 23.03
C LEU A 380 -9.39 -14.48 24.52
N LEU A 381 -10.30 -13.68 25.06
CA LEU A 381 -10.23 -13.17 26.43
C LEU A 381 -11.04 -14.00 27.44
N GLY A 382 -11.99 -14.81 26.95
CA GLY A 382 -12.88 -15.61 27.79
C GLY A 382 -13.85 -14.79 28.67
N ASP A 383 -14.46 -15.43 29.67
CA ASP A 383 -15.47 -14.78 30.51
C ASP A 383 -14.90 -13.71 31.47
N ALA A 384 -13.59 -13.72 31.72
CA ALA A 384 -12.91 -12.72 32.55
C ALA A 384 -12.91 -11.31 31.97
N ALA A 385 -13.22 -11.18 30.67
CA ALA A 385 -13.18 -9.90 29.97
C ALA A 385 -14.39 -8.97 30.22
N GLY A 386 -15.49 -9.46 30.78
CA GLY A 386 -16.70 -8.68 31.07
C GLY A 386 -17.20 -7.88 29.86
N ALA A 387 -17.33 -6.56 30.00
CA ALA A 387 -17.78 -5.64 28.94
C ALA A 387 -16.68 -5.22 27.94
N GLN A 388 -15.41 -5.61 28.16
CA GLN A 388 -14.27 -5.16 27.35
C GLN A 388 -14.40 -5.49 25.86
N PRO A 389 -14.83 -6.70 25.42
CA PRO A 389 -15.02 -7.03 24.01
C PRO A 389 -15.94 -6.06 23.27
N GLN A 390 -17.03 -5.65 23.92
CA GLN A 390 -17.98 -4.69 23.35
C GLN A 390 -17.38 -3.29 23.27
N GLN A 391 -16.69 -2.84 24.32
CA GLN A 391 -16.05 -1.54 24.36
C GLN A 391 -14.95 -1.45 23.30
N LEU A 392 -14.08 -2.45 23.22
CA LEU A 392 -12.99 -2.48 22.23
C LEU A 392 -13.53 -2.48 20.78
N ALA A 393 -14.48 -3.37 20.46
CA ALA A 393 -15.08 -3.41 19.14
C ALA A 393 -15.91 -2.16 18.81
N GLY A 394 -16.39 -1.43 19.84
CA GLY A 394 -17.10 -0.17 19.67
C GLY A 394 -16.19 1.03 19.39
N HIS A 395 -14.99 1.07 19.94
CA HIS A 395 -14.07 2.21 19.84
C HIS A 395 -12.95 2.01 18.83
N PHE A 396 -12.60 0.76 18.51
CA PHE A 396 -11.52 0.42 17.59
C PHE A 396 -12.05 -0.41 16.44
N ASP A 397 -11.45 -0.21 15.28
CA ASP A 397 -11.79 -0.94 14.06
C ASP A 397 -10.53 -1.66 13.55
N PHE A 398 -10.31 -2.88 14.03
CA PHE A 398 -9.13 -3.69 13.76
C PHE A 398 -9.44 -4.90 12.87
N ASN A 399 -8.45 -5.35 12.10
CA ASN A 399 -8.46 -6.67 11.50
C ASN A 399 -8.16 -7.76 12.55
N LEU A 400 -8.46 -9.02 12.20
CA LEU A 400 -8.36 -10.14 13.16
C LEU A 400 -6.95 -10.33 13.69
N GLY A 401 -5.92 -10.19 12.83
CA GLY A 401 -4.53 -10.37 13.25
C GLY A 401 -4.07 -9.33 14.30
N LYS A 402 -4.52 -8.07 14.17
CA LYS A 402 -4.26 -7.05 15.19
C LYS A 402 -4.95 -7.35 16.51
N ILE A 403 -6.21 -7.81 16.46
CA ILE A 403 -6.95 -8.23 17.65
C ILE A 403 -6.19 -9.34 18.39
N GLU A 404 -5.73 -10.36 17.68
CA GLU A 404 -4.96 -11.46 18.25
C GLU A 404 -3.64 -11.00 18.86
N GLN A 405 -2.94 -10.09 18.20
CA GLN A 405 -1.68 -9.53 18.68
C GLN A 405 -1.88 -8.75 19.99
N ILE A 406 -2.88 -7.86 20.03
CA ILE A 406 -3.20 -7.06 21.22
C ILE A 406 -3.64 -7.97 22.36
N ALA A 407 -4.54 -8.94 22.11
CA ALA A 407 -5.01 -9.87 23.12
C ALA A 407 -3.87 -10.68 23.73
N ARG A 408 -2.98 -11.26 22.91
CA ARG A 408 -1.81 -12.00 23.40
C ARG A 408 -0.88 -11.14 24.24
N GLY A 409 -0.59 -9.92 23.78
CA GLY A 409 0.26 -8.99 24.53
C GLY A 409 -0.34 -8.59 25.88
N ALA A 410 -1.64 -8.31 25.92
CA ALA A 410 -2.34 -7.92 27.13
C ALA A 410 -2.47 -9.07 28.14
N LEU A 411 -2.79 -10.28 27.68
CA LEU A 411 -2.85 -11.47 28.52
C LEU A 411 -1.49 -11.80 29.16
N ALA A 412 -0.41 -11.67 28.38
CA ALA A 412 0.95 -11.88 28.89
C ALA A 412 1.37 -10.84 29.94
N ALA A 413 0.89 -9.60 29.82
CA ALA A 413 1.27 -8.50 30.72
C ALA A 413 0.38 -8.38 31.97
N ALA A 414 -0.83 -8.93 31.95
CA ALA A 414 -1.81 -8.73 33.03
C ALA A 414 -1.63 -9.67 34.23
N GLU A 415 -0.76 -10.69 34.17
CA GLU A 415 -0.46 -11.61 35.28
C GLU A 415 -1.72 -12.08 36.04
N ASP A 416 -2.77 -12.48 35.35
CA ASP A 416 -4.07 -12.95 35.89
C ASP A 416 -4.87 -11.94 36.73
N LYS A 417 -4.59 -10.62 36.59
CA LYS A 417 -5.37 -9.59 37.29
C LYS A 417 -6.41 -8.94 36.33
N PRO A 418 -7.74 -9.18 36.53
CA PRO A 418 -8.77 -8.68 35.58
C PRO A 418 -8.80 -7.15 35.41
N ALA A 419 -8.55 -6.39 36.49
CA ALA A 419 -8.53 -4.93 36.41
C ALA A 419 -7.32 -4.41 35.59
N ALA A 420 -6.16 -5.07 35.71
CA ALA A 420 -4.98 -4.75 34.94
C ALA A 420 -5.19 -5.13 33.47
N LEU A 421 -5.88 -6.23 33.18
CA LEU A 421 -6.18 -6.69 31.83
C LEU A 421 -6.98 -5.64 31.03
N ALA A 422 -8.04 -5.08 31.61
CA ALA A 422 -8.85 -4.06 30.94
C ALA A 422 -8.02 -2.83 30.53
N GLN A 423 -7.20 -2.34 31.46
CA GLN A 423 -6.33 -1.20 31.19
C GLN A 423 -5.25 -1.53 30.14
N THR A 424 -4.63 -2.70 30.24
CA THR A 424 -3.58 -3.15 29.30
C THR A 424 -4.13 -3.34 27.89
N LEU A 425 -5.33 -3.93 27.75
CA LEU A 425 -6.03 -4.06 26.47
C LEU A 425 -6.29 -2.70 25.81
N TRP A 426 -6.82 -1.75 26.62
CA TRP A 426 -7.10 -0.41 26.09
C TRP A 426 -5.84 0.33 25.67
N GLN A 427 -4.79 0.31 26.50
CA GLN A 427 -3.50 0.92 26.16
C GLN A 427 -2.83 0.22 24.99
N GLY A 428 -2.92 -1.10 24.90
CA GLY A 428 -2.45 -1.87 23.75
C GLY A 428 -3.17 -1.46 22.46
N ALA A 429 -4.49 -1.32 22.49
CA ALA A 429 -5.27 -0.86 21.35
C ALA A 429 -4.87 0.55 20.91
N LEU A 430 -4.73 1.49 21.85
CA LEU A 430 -4.25 2.85 21.56
C LEU A 430 -2.82 2.85 20.99
N ALA A 431 -1.93 2.02 21.54
CA ALA A 431 -0.54 1.94 21.07
C ALA A 431 -0.44 1.49 19.62
N HIS A 432 -1.37 0.65 19.15
CA HIS A 432 -1.42 0.20 17.75
C HIS A 432 -1.95 1.24 16.75
N THR A 433 -2.76 2.21 17.21
CA THR A 433 -3.28 3.26 16.32
C THR A 433 -2.38 4.50 16.27
N ARG A 434 -1.59 4.77 17.31
CA ARG A 434 -0.74 5.95 17.45
C ARG A 434 0.30 6.15 16.35
N PRO A 435 1.11 5.14 15.92
CA PRO A 435 2.25 5.39 15.04
C PRO A 435 1.89 6.05 13.71
N ALA A 436 0.74 5.69 13.14
CA ALA A 436 0.28 6.28 11.88
C ALA A 436 -0.15 7.73 12.04
N LEU A 437 -0.81 8.08 13.16
CA LEU A 437 -1.28 9.42 13.44
C LEU A 437 -0.16 10.35 13.95
N ASP A 438 0.78 9.85 14.76
CA ASP A 438 1.91 10.63 15.29
C ASP A 438 2.82 11.19 14.16
N GLN A 439 2.80 10.58 12.97
CA GLN A 439 3.51 11.09 11.79
C GLN A 439 2.77 12.23 11.07
N LEU A 440 1.47 12.36 11.27
CA LEU A 440 0.59 13.24 10.50
C LEU A 440 0.04 14.41 11.34
N ALA A 441 -0.03 14.26 12.66
CA ALA A 441 -0.65 15.23 13.56
C ALA A 441 0.05 15.29 14.92
N GLN A 442 -0.09 16.41 15.60
CA GLN A 442 0.49 16.62 16.94
C GLN A 442 -0.41 16.00 18.01
N ARG A 443 0.09 14.99 18.72
CA ARG A 443 -0.61 14.43 19.87
C ARG A 443 -0.54 15.38 21.07
N ILE A 444 -1.69 15.63 21.70
CA ILE A 444 -1.81 16.38 22.96
C ILE A 444 -2.05 15.39 24.09
N GLU A 445 -1.29 15.50 25.17
CA GLU A 445 -1.55 14.77 26.41
C GLU A 445 -2.64 15.51 27.21
N PRO A 446 -3.83 14.93 27.42
CA PRO A 446 -4.90 15.57 28.17
C PRO A 446 -4.48 15.78 29.63
N LYS A 447 -4.58 17.01 30.12
CA LYS A 447 -4.28 17.38 31.53
C LYS A 447 -5.47 17.99 32.22
N ALA A 448 -6.42 18.55 31.47
CA ALA A 448 -7.57 19.26 32.02
C ALA A 448 -8.75 18.31 32.29
N GLY A 449 -9.37 18.48 33.46
CA GLY A 449 -10.60 17.80 33.85
C GLY A 449 -11.84 18.70 33.77
N TRP A 450 -13.03 18.15 34.05
CA TRP A 450 -14.30 18.90 34.04
C TRP A 450 -14.30 20.09 35.00
N ASP A 451 -13.57 19.98 36.12
CA ASP A 451 -13.50 21.04 37.14
C ASP A 451 -12.66 22.22 36.66
N ASP A 452 -11.73 22.04 35.74
CA ASP A 452 -10.92 23.10 35.16
C ASP A 452 -11.71 23.94 34.14
N LEU A 453 -12.71 23.33 33.48
CA LEU A 453 -13.49 23.98 32.45
C LEU A 453 -14.59 24.86 33.01
N LYS A 454 -14.40 26.19 32.95
CA LYS A 454 -15.35 27.20 33.44
C LYS A 454 -16.19 27.72 32.27
N LEU A 455 -17.29 27.02 31.99
CA LEU A 455 -18.27 27.37 30.96
C LEU A 455 -19.69 27.40 31.56
N PRO A 456 -20.64 28.05 30.87
CA PRO A 456 -22.06 27.93 31.23
C PRO A 456 -22.53 26.46 31.24
N ASP A 457 -23.48 26.16 32.15
CA ASP A 457 -23.95 24.77 32.31
C ASP A 457 -24.61 24.21 31.06
N SER A 458 -25.23 25.04 30.23
CA SER A 458 -25.78 24.64 28.92
C SER A 458 -24.71 24.09 27.98
N GLU A 459 -23.57 24.76 27.90
CA GLU A 459 -22.46 24.34 27.03
C GLU A 459 -21.75 23.10 27.59
N LYS A 460 -21.60 23.00 28.91
CA LYS A 460 -21.12 21.77 29.57
C LYS A 460 -22.04 20.58 29.34
N ALA A 461 -23.36 20.78 29.35
CA ALA A 461 -24.33 19.72 29.05
C ALA A 461 -24.18 19.19 27.62
N LEU A 462 -23.95 20.08 26.64
CA LEU A 462 -23.69 19.67 25.24
C LEU A 462 -22.36 18.88 25.12
N LEU A 463 -21.31 19.29 25.83
CA LEU A 463 -20.04 18.56 25.86
C LEU A 463 -20.21 17.15 26.46
N ARG A 464 -20.97 17.01 27.55
CA ARG A 464 -21.31 15.70 28.13
C ARG A 464 -22.13 14.85 27.15
N GLN A 465 -23.08 15.45 26.44
CA GLN A 465 -23.83 14.74 25.41
C GLN A 465 -22.94 14.22 24.28
N ILE A 466 -21.87 14.95 23.90
CA ILE A 466 -20.85 14.46 22.96
C ILE A 466 -20.16 13.22 23.53
N ALA A 467 -19.70 13.30 24.78
CA ALA A 467 -19.02 12.16 25.44
C ALA A 467 -19.95 10.94 25.49
N ASP A 468 -21.20 11.12 25.91
CA ASP A 468 -22.20 10.06 25.97
C ASP A 468 -22.45 9.40 24.61
N GLN A 469 -22.56 10.21 23.53
CA GLN A 469 -22.78 9.68 22.18
C GLN A 469 -21.57 8.89 21.66
N VAL A 470 -20.36 9.32 21.97
CA VAL A 470 -19.15 8.58 21.61
C VAL A 470 -19.06 7.28 22.42
N ALA A 471 -19.34 7.31 23.71
CA ALA A 471 -19.26 6.16 24.60
C ALA A 471 -20.32 5.09 24.25
N GLN A 472 -21.56 5.52 23.90
CA GLN A 472 -22.69 4.61 23.66
C GLN A 472 -22.92 4.28 22.16
N ARG A 473 -22.01 4.68 21.29
CA ARG A 473 -22.24 4.55 19.83
C ARG A 473 -22.40 3.09 19.38
N SER A 474 -21.66 2.15 19.97
CA SER A 474 -21.76 0.73 19.64
C SER A 474 -23.14 0.16 20.03
N THR A 475 -23.63 0.49 21.22
CA THR A 475 -24.95 0.07 21.66
C THR A 475 -26.03 0.59 20.72
N VAL A 476 -25.98 1.87 20.35
CA VAL A 476 -27.02 2.47 19.52
C VAL A 476 -26.94 2.03 18.06
N TYR A 477 -25.72 2.08 17.48
CA TYR A 477 -25.56 1.80 16.06
C TYR A 477 -25.56 0.32 15.73
N ASP A 478 -24.94 -0.51 16.56
CA ASP A 478 -24.74 -1.93 16.27
C ASP A 478 -25.80 -2.79 16.98
N ASP A 479 -25.97 -2.70 18.31
CA ASP A 479 -26.88 -3.56 19.05
C ASP A 479 -28.36 -3.18 18.79
N TRP A 480 -28.71 -1.88 18.71
CA TRP A 480 -30.05 -1.42 18.37
C TRP A 480 -30.31 -1.35 16.86
N GLY A 481 -29.29 -1.57 16.01
CA GLY A 481 -29.38 -1.70 14.56
C GLY A 481 -29.62 -0.40 13.79
N PHE A 482 -29.34 0.77 14.38
CA PHE A 482 -29.47 2.05 13.67
C PHE A 482 -28.56 2.14 12.44
N ARG A 483 -27.36 1.50 12.46
CA ARG A 483 -26.45 1.45 11.31
C ARG A 483 -27.10 0.88 10.05
N GLN A 484 -27.97 -0.11 10.18
CA GLN A 484 -28.65 -0.74 9.03
C GLN A 484 -29.69 0.19 8.36
N ARG A 485 -30.16 1.22 9.07
CA ARG A 485 -31.16 2.17 8.59
C ARG A 485 -30.58 3.51 8.15
N MET A 486 -29.31 3.77 8.43
CA MET A 486 -28.65 5.05 8.23
C MET A 486 -27.45 4.91 7.32
N ASN A 487 -27.49 5.51 6.14
CA ASN A 487 -26.34 5.55 5.22
C ASN A 487 -25.37 6.72 5.50
N ARG A 488 -25.75 7.68 6.37
CA ARG A 488 -24.98 8.88 6.71
C ARG A 488 -25.27 9.30 8.16
N GLY A 489 -24.38 10.14 8.73
CA GLY A 489 -24.59 10.73 10.05
C GLY A 489 -24.21 9.79 11.21
N LEU A 490 -23.36 8.80 10.95
CA LEU A 490 -22.77 7.94 11.98
C LEU A 490 -21.58 8.61 12.71
N SER A 491 -21.05 9.69 12.14
CA SER A 491 -19.96 10.48 12.73
C SER A 491 -20.46 11.34 13.89
N VAL A 492 -19.57 11.58 14.84
CA VAL A 492 -19.77 12.60 15.87
C VAL A 492 -18.87 13.78 15.52
N SER A 493 -19.45 14.81 14.92
CA SER A 493 -18.75 16.03 14.51
C SER A 493 -19.24 17.23 15.32
N ALA A 494 -18.29 18.01 15.87
CA ALA A 494 -18.54 19.17 16.71
C ALA A 494 -17.81 20.40 16.19
N LEU A 495 -18.44 21.55 16.29
CA LEU A 495 -17.85 22.86 16.04
C LEU A 495 -17.72 23.63 17.35
N PHE A 496 -16.51 24.03 17.71
CA PHE A 496 -16.21 24.88 18.85
C PHE A 496 -15.97 26.29 18.34
N THR A 497 -16.85 27.23 18.70
CA THR A 497 -16.79 28.63 18.26
C THR A 497 -16.53 29.56 19.44
N GLY A 498 -15.67 30.53 19.28
CA GLY A 498 -15.40 31.55 20.31
C GLY A 498 -14.01 32.17 20.14
N GLU A 499 -13.77 33.26 20.84
CA GLU A 499 -12.49 33.99 20.80
C GLU A 499 -11.30 33.11 21.21
N SER A 500 -10.09 33.53 20.83
CA SER A 500 -8.87 32.82 21.24
C SER A 500 -8.74 32.87 22.78
N GLY A 501 -8.32 31.76 23.41
CA GLY A 501 -8.15 31.64 24.85
C GLY A 501 -9.43 31.47 25.68
N THR A 502 -10.59 31.14 25.05
CA THR A 502 -11.86 30.85 25.75
C THR A 502 -12.01 29.39 26.20
N GLY A 503 -11.03 28.51 25.92
CA GLY A 503 -11.00 27.15 26.44
C GLY A 503 -11.39 26.05 25.43
N LYS A 504 -11.42 26.32 24.12
CA LYS A 504 -11.77 25.33 23.07
C LYS A 504 -10.88 24.08 23.11
N THR A 505 -9.56 24.26 23.14
CA THR A 505 -8.60 23.15 23.23
C THR A 505 -8.71 22.42 24.57
N MET A 506 -8.89 23.16 25.68
CA MET A 506 -9.12 22.55 27.01
C MET A 506 -10.36 21.65 27.02
N ALA A 507 -11.47 22.06 26.37
CA ALA A 507 -12.65 21.22 26.26
C ALA A 507 -12.41 19.94 25.45
N ALA A 508 -11.57 19.98 24.41
CA ALA A 508 -11.16 18.78 23.69
C ALA A 508 -10.29 17.86 24.57
N GLU A 509 -9.41 18.41 25.40
CA GLU A 509 -8.65 17.63 26.40
C GLU A 509 -9.56 16.95 27.41
N VAL A 510 -10.57 17.67 27.95
CA VAL A 510 -11.56 17.11 28.89
C VAL A 510 -12.30 15.92 28.27
N LEU A 511 -12.76 16.06 27.03
CA LEU A 511 -13.42 14.97 26.30
C LEU A 511 -12.47 13.78 26.07
N ALA A 512 -11.21 14.04 25.74
CA ALA A 512 -10.23 13.00 25.51
C ALA A 512 -9.91 12.23 26.81
N GLN A 513 -9.82 12.92 27.93
CA GLN A 513 -9.61 12.32 29.26
C GLN A 513 -10.81 11.48 29.69
N GLU A 514 -12.02 11.99 29.56
CA GLU A 514 -13.27 11.28 29.90
C GLU A 514 -13.43 9.99 29.09
N LEU A 515 -13.17 10.06 27.79
CA LEU A 515 -13.31 8.93 26.87
C LEU A 515 -12.11 7.98 26.87
N GLY A 516 -10.98 8.38 27.50
CA GLY A 516 -9.73 7.62 27.47
C GLY A 516 -9.13 7.49 26.06
N LEU A 517 -9.36 8.48 25.18
CA LEU A 517 -8.92 8.49 23.79
C LEU A 517 -7.70 9.41 23.60
N SER A 518 -6.92 9.16 22.56
CA SER A 518 -5.81 10.02 22.17
C SER A 518 -6.31 11.28 21.45
N LEU A 519 -5.84 12.48 21.87
CA LEU A 519 -6.19 13.75 21.23
C LEU A 519 -5.11 14.16 20.24
N TYR A 520 -5.49 14.41 18.98
CA TYR A 520 -4.61 14.85 17.92
C TYR A 520 -5.02 16.23 17.41
N ARG A 521 -4.10 17.19 17.53
CA ARG A 521 -4.26 18.53 16.98
C ARG A 521 -3.74 18.57 15.55
N ILE A 522 -4.59 19.04 14.66
CA ILE A 522 -4.33 19.27 13.25
C ILE A 522 -4.40 20.77 12.99
N ASP A 523 -3.29 21.37 12.62
CA ASP A 523 -3.23 22.74 12.15
C ASP A 523 -3.62 22.75 10.66
N LEU A 524 -4.84 23.23 10.37
CA LEU A 524 -5.33 23.28 9.01
C LEU A 524 -4.53 24.23 8.11
N SER A 525 -3.91 25.26 8.68
CA SER A 525 -3.05 26.17 7.92
C SER A 525 -1.78 25.49 7.40
N ALA A 526 -1.29 24.47 8.14
CA ALA A 526 -0.14 23.66 7.73
C ALA A 526 -0.50 22.53 6.77
N VAL A 527 -1.74 22.05 6.79
CA VAL A 527 -2.23 20.97 5.93
C VAL A 527 -2.58 21.47 4.54
N VAL A 528 -3.04 22.71 4.41
CA VAL A 528 -3.36 23.35 3.14
C VAL A 528 -2.08 23.61 2.35
N SER A 529 -1.90 22.87 1.26
CA SER A 529 -0.75 23.01 0.37
C SER A 529 -1.02 24.03 -0.75
N LYS A 530 0.06 24.66 -1.25
CA LYS A 530 -0.01 25.47 -2.45
C LYS A 530 -0.19 24.67 -3.75
N TYR A 531 -0.04 23.36 -3.67
CA TYR A 531 -0.14 22.45 -4.81
C TYR A 531 -1.51 21.77 -4.85
N ILE A 532 -2.11 21.73 -6.03
CA ILE A 532 -3.43 21.15 -6.28
C ILE A 532 -3.42 19.65 -5.95
N GLY A 533 -4.36 19.20 -5.13
CA GLY A 533 -4.54 17.78 -4.77
C GLY A 533 -3.71 17.29 -3.58
N GLU A 534 -2.67 18.01 -3.15
CA GLU A 534 -1.88 17.60 -1.98
C GLU A 534 -2.66 17.72 -0.66
N THR A 535 -3.47 18.76 -0.52
CA THR A 535 -4.34 18.94 0.65
C THR A 535 -5.30 17.77 0.81
N GLU A 536 -5.97 17.35 -0.28
CA GLU A 536 -6.88 16.19 -0.28
C GLU A 536 -6.15 14.91 0.09
N LYS A 537 -4.93 14.72 -0.44
CA LYS A 537 -4.07 13.57 -0.15
C LYS A 537 -3.67 13.51 1.33
N ASN A 538 -3.26 14.63 1.89
CA ASN A 538 -2.87 14.74 3.31
C ASN A 538 -4.07 14.50 4.24
N LEU A 539 -5.21 15.11 3.95
CA LEU A 539 -6.46 14.88 4.69
C LEU A 539 -6.90 13.42 4.60
N ARG A 540 -6.83 12.81 3.41
CA ARG A 540 -7.15 11.39 3.23
C ARG A 540 -6.28 10.50 4.11
N LYS A 541 -4.96 10.67 4.07
CA LYS A 541 -4.02 9.91 4.90
C LYS A 541 -4.33 10.07 6.39
N LEU A 542 -4.66 11.27 6.83
CA LEU A 542 -5.00 11.55 8.22
C LEU A 542 -6.27 10.79 8.65
N PHE A 543 -7.36 10.88 7.86
CA PHE A 543 -8.61 10.20 8.19
C PHE A 543 -8.45 8.67 8.12
N ASP A 544 -7.74 8.15 7.12
CA ASP A 544 -7.47 6.72 6.99
C ASP A 544 -6.65 6.19 8.18
N ALA A 545 -5.65 6.96 8.65
CA ALA A 545 -4.89 6.62 9.85
C ALA A 545 -5.76 6.63 11.12
N ALA A 546 -6.75 7.53 11.18
CA ALA A 546 -7.68 7.64 12.30
C ALA A 546 -8.84 6.61 12.25
N GLU A 547 -9.11 5.97 11.12
CA GLU A 547 -10.15 4.94 10.96
C GLU A 547 -9.93 3.71 11.86
N GLY A 548 -8.68 3.47 12.31
CA GLY A 548 -8.39 2.46 13.31
C GLY A 548 -9.04 2.69 14.66
N GLY A 549 -9.64 3.87 14.90
CA GLY A 549 -10.30 4.25 16.15
C GLY A 549 -9.33 4.76 17.22
N GLY A 550 -9.86 5.00 18.42
CA GLY A 550 -9.07 5.43 19.58
C GLY A 550 -8.54 6.87 19.55
N ALA A 551 -8.95 7.68 18.57
CA ALA A 551 -8.48 9.04 18.37
C ALA A 551 -9.63 10.07 18.29
N ILE A 552 -9.36 11.26 18.85
CA ILE A 552 -10.14 12.48 18.65
C ILE A 552 -9.31 13.38 17.73
N LEU A 553 -9.89 13.78 16.60
CA LEU A 553 -9.27 14.72 15.66
C LEU A 553 -9.72 16.14 16.01
N PHE A 554 -8.78 16.99 16.42
CA PHE A 554 -9.03 18.39 16.76
C PHE A 554 -8.41 19.29 15.69
N PHE A 555 -9.24 19.79 14.78
CA PHE A 555 -8.85 20.72 13.73
C PHE A 555 -8.88 22.14 14.28
N ASP A 556 -7.70 22.72 14.50
CA ASP A 556 -7.56 24.09 14.97
C ASP A 556 -7.49 25.06 13.79
N GLU A 557 -7.86 26.32 14.05
CA GLU A 557 -7.88 27.40 13.06
C GLU A 557 -8.65 27.06 11.79
N ALA A 558 -9.84 26.47 11.98
CA ALA A 558 -10.69 26.04 10.86
C ALA A 558 -11.09 27.20 9.92
N ASP A 559 -11.02 28.44 10.40
CA ASP A 559 -11.21 29.65 9.61
C ASP A 559 -10.20 29.82 8.46
N ALA A 560 -9.04 29.18 8.52
CA ALA A 560 -8.07 29.17 7.42
C ALA A 560 -8.63 28.54 6.12
N LEU A 561 -9.51 27.54 6.27
CA LEU A 561 -10.18 26.88 5.14
C LEU A 561 -11.43 27.66 4.66
N PHE A 562 -12.05 28.46 5.53
CA PHE A 562 -13.31 29.11 5.28
C PHE A 562 -13.19 30.60 4.94
N GLY A 563 -11.95 31.08 4.61
CA GLY A 563 -11.69 32.45 4.22
C GLY A 563 -12.77 32.96 3.24
N LYS A 564 -13.18 34.21 3.39
CA LYS A 564 -14.32 34.85 2.74
C LYS A 564 -14.59 34.28 1.35
N ARG A 565 -15.74 33.67 1.13
CA ARG A 565 -16.32 33.48 -0.19
C ARG A 565 -16.50 34.85 -0.85
N SER A 566 -15.39 35.43 -1.35
CA SER A 566 -15.50 36.50 -2.33
C SER A 566 -16.08 35.84 -3.59
N GLU A 567 -16.99 36.55 -4.25
CA GLU A 567 -17.56 36.15 -5.54
C GLU A 567 -16.42 35.62 -6.43
N VAL A 568 -16.62 34.39 -6.93
CA VAL A 568 -15.65 33.62 -7.73
C VAL A 568 -15.07 34.51 -8.81
N LYS A 569 -13.88 35.09 -8.59
CA LYS A 569 -13.15 35.90 -9.57
C LYS A 569 -11.90 35.23 -10.07
N ASP A 570 -11.35 34.20 -9.34
CA ASP A 570 -10.12 33.52 -9.72
C ASP A 570 -10.19 32.00 -9.58
N SER A 571 -9.35 31.29 -10.34
CA SER A 571 -9.21 29.84 -10.28
C SER A 571 -8.85 29.33 -8.88
N HIS A 572 -8.12 30.08 -8.06
CA HIS A 572 -7.78 29.75 -6.68
C HIS A 572 -9.02 29.58 -5.77
N ASP A 573 -10.06 30.37 -5.97
CA ASP A 573 -11.29 30.27 -5.14
C ASP A 573 -12.10 28.98 -5.42
N ARG A 574 -11.97 28.41 -6.63
CA ARG A 574 -12.60 27.12 -6.97
C ARG A 574 -11.94 25.96 -6.24
N TYR A 575 -10.62 25.97 -6.11
CA TYR A 575 -9.87 24.89 -5.46
C TYR A 575 -10.09 24.88 -3.95
N ALA A 576 -10.10 26.03 -3.29
CA ALA A 576 -10.41 26.14 -1.87
C ALA A 576 -11.80 25.55 -1.54
N ASN A 577 -12.80 25.76 -2.41
CA ASN A 577 -14.12 25.16 -2.23
C ASN A 577 -14.13 23.63 -2.39
N ILE A 578 -13.26 23.06 -3.22
CA ILE A 578 -13.13 21.60 -3.39
C ILE A 578 -12.55 20.99 -2.13
N GLU A 579 -11.48 21.56 -1.57
CA GLU A 579 -10.83 21.10 -0.35
C GLU A 579 -11.75 21.11 0.87
N VAL A 580 -12.53 22.20 1.02
CA VAL A 580 -13.55 22.30 2.07
C VAL A 580 -14.63 21.22 1.91
N ASN A 581 -15.11 21.01 0.70
CA ASN A 581 -16.11 19.97 0.44
C ASN A 581 -15.55 18.56 0.70
N TYR A 582 -14.30 18.31 0.37
CA TYR A 582 -13.63 17.05 0.67
C TYR A 582 -13.52 16.82 2.18
N LEU A 583 -13.05 17.83 2.95
CA LEU A 583 -13.00 17.73 4.41
C LEU A 583 -14.38 17.43 5.01
N LEU A 584 -15.42 18.12 4.53
CA LEU A 584 -16.79 17.88 5.00
C LEU A 584 -17.28 16.46 4.70
N GLN A 585 -17.01 15.97 3.51
CA GLN A 585 -17.39 14.61 3.12
C GLN A 585 -16.68 13.59 4.01
N ARG A 586 -15.39 13.79 4.29
CA ARG A 586 -14.62 12.91 5.19
C ARG A 586 -15.13 13.01 6.63
N LEU A 587 -15.47 14.19 7.12
CA LEU A 587 -16.07 14.36 8.45
C LEU A 587 -17.41 13.63 8.59
N GLU A 588 -18.27 13.63 7.57
CA GLU A 588 -19.55 12.91 7.57
C GLU A 588 -19.37 11.38 7.59
N SER A 589 -18.30 10.87 6.98
CA SER A 589 -18.00 9.43 6.90
C SER A 589 -17.13 8.93 8.05
N PHE A 590 -16.42 9.83 8.76
CA PHE A 590 -15.50 9.45 9.82
C PHE A 590 -16.22 8.83 11.02
N SER A 591 -15.83 7.65 11.40
CA SER A 591 -16.46 6.91 12.50
C SER A 591 -16.09 7.39 13.91
N GLY A 592 -15.08 8.27 14.06
CA GLY A 592 -14.61 8.82 15.35
C GLY A 592 -15.25 10.14 15.74
N LEU A 593 -14.66 10.81 16.74
CA LEU A 593 -14.97 12.17 17.13
C LEU A 593 -14.06 13.16 16.40
N ALA A 594 -14.63 14.07 15.64
CA ALA A 594 -13.94 15.18 15.00
C ALA A 594 -14.44 16.53 15.53
N ILE A 595 -13.54 17.37 15.97
CA ILE A 595 -13.82 18.68 16.54
C ILE A 595 -13.14 19.74 15.66
N LEU A 596 -13.93 20.69 15.15
CA LEU A 596 -13.45 21.86 14.43
C LEU A 596 -13.44 23.05 15.38
N ALA A 597 -12.34 23.79 15.48
CA ALA A 597 -12.27 24.99 16.29
C ALA A 597 -12.07 26.23 15.42
N THR A 598 -12.89 27.27 15.64
CA THR A 598 -12.78 28.55 14.90
C THR A 598 -12.97 29.73 15.83
N ASN A 599 -12.31 30.82 15.48
CA ASN A 599 -12.48 32.11 16.14
C ASN A 599 -13.59 32.95 15.45
N MET A 600 -14.05 32.57 14.27
CA MET A 600 -14.93 33.36 13.39
C MET A 600 -16.19 32.58 13.00
N LYS A 601 -17.17 32.49 13.91
CA LYS A 601 -18.47 31.84 13.62
C LYS A 601 -19.16 32.38 12.37
N GLY A 602 -19.05 33.68 12.12
CA GLY A 602 -19.68 34.37 10.98
C GLY A 602 -19.07 34.06 9.61
N ALA A 603 -17.91 33.39 9.55
CA ALA A 603 -17.30 32.97 8.30
C ALA A 603 -17.90 31.67 7.74
N LEU A 604 -18.65 30.91 8.56
CA LEU A 604 -19.22 29.63 8.22
C LEU A 604 -20.63 29.78 7.64
N ASP A 605 -20.88 29.16 6.49
CA ASP A 605 -22.21 29.17 5.89
C ASP A 605 -23.20 28.20 6.57
N SER A 606 -24.50 28.45 6.36
CA SER A 606 -25.54 27.62 6.94
C SER A 606 -25.57 26.18 6.42
N ALA A 607 -25.07 25.92 5.20
CA ALA A 607 -24.97 24.59 4.63
C ALA A 607 -23.87 23.76 5.32
N PHE A 608 -22.79 24.41 5.75
CA PHE A 608 -21.76 23.79 6.56
C PHE A 608 -22.28 23.40 7.95
N LEU A 609 -22.95 24.34 8.65
CA LEU A 609 -23.48 24.11 9.99
C LEU A 609 -24.49 22.95 10.05
N ARG A 610 -25.27 22.73 8.98
CA ARG A 610 -26.23 21.62 8.90
C ARG A 610 -25.58 20.24 8.84
N ARG A 611 -24.31 20.16 8.49
CA ARG A 611 -23.55 18.90 8.38
C ARG A 611 -22.87 18.52 9.68
N LEU A 612 -22.78 19.46 10.63
CA LEU A 612 -22.19 19.23 11.94
C LEU A 612 -23.28 18.85 12.94
N ARG A 613 -22.97 17.86 13.77
CA ARG A 613 -23.93 17.32 14.74
C ARG A 613 -24.08 18.21 15.97
N PHE A 614 -22.99 18.87 16.39
CA PHE A 614 -22.96 19.76 17.53
C PHE A 614 -22.30 21.09 17.18
N VAL A 615 -22.85 22.18 17.74
CA VAL A 615 -22.24 23.51 17.69
C VAL A 615 -22.18 24.05 19.13
N ILE A 616 -20.98 24.22 19.66
CA ILE A 616 -20.74 24.68 21.03
C ILE A 616 -20.12 26.05 20.98
N ASN A 617 -20.73 26.98 21.69
CA ASN A 617 -20.22 28.33 21.78
C ASN A 617 -19.39 28.51 23.07
N PHE A 618 -18.18 29.01 22.90
CA PHE A 618 -17.28 29.38 23.99
C PHE A 618 -17.32 30.89 24.18
N PRO A 619 -18.26 31.42 24.99
CA PRO A 619 -18.42 32.84 25.15
C PRO A 619 -17.21 33.43 25.84
N PHE A 620 -17.01 34.73 25.68
CA PHE A 620 -16.07 35.47 26.53
C PHE A 620 -16.49 35.30 27.99
N PRO A 621 -15.59 34.90 28.91
CA PRO A 621 -15.99 34.56 30.27
C PRO A 621 -16.55 35.78 31.02
N GLY A 622 -17.71 35.60 31.64
CA GLY A 622 -18.34 36.59 32.52
C GLY A 622 -17.56 36.80 33.80
N THR A 623 -18.03 37.70 34.66
CA THR A 623 -17.32 38.02 35.94
C THR A 623 -17.27 36.80 36.87
N ALA A 624 -18.32 35.98 36.91
CA ALA A 624 -18.36 34.78 37.73
C ALA A 624 -17.36 33.73 37.26
N GLU A 625 -17.35 33.47 35.92
CA GLU A 625 -16.39 32.54 35.32
C GLU A 625 -14.95 33.01 35.50
N ARG A 626 -14.64 34.30 35.26
CA ARG A 626 -13.29 34.83 35.49
C ARG A 626 -12.85 34.67 36.93
N ARG A 627 -13.75 34.95 37.90
CA ARG A 627 -13.47 34.69 39.31
C ARG A 627 -13.13 33.23 39.58
N ALA A 628 -13.90 32.32 39.02
CA ALA A 628 -13.64 30.89 39.15
C ALA A 628 -12.33 30.45 38.49
N ILE A 629 -11.96 31.03 37.33
CA ILE A 629 -10.68 30.80 36.67
C ILE A 629 -9.53 31.28 37.51
N TRP A 630 -9.60 32.53 38.05
CA TRP A 630 -8.57 33.06 38.94
C TRP A 630 -8.35 32.22 40.20
N ALA A 631 -9.43 31.67 40.77
CA ALA A 631 -9.37 30.81 41.94
C ALA A 631 -8.71 29.46 41.69
N SER A 632 -8.79 28.94 40.44
CA SER A 632 -8.27 27.63 40.07
C SER A 632 -6.97 27.64 39.26
N VAL A 633 -6.47 28.82 38.85
CA VAL A 633 -5.30 28.91 37.96
C VAL A 633 -3.97 28.57 38.62
N PHE A 634 -3.90 28.70 39.95
CA PHE A 634 -2.67 28.44 40.70
C PHE A 634 -2.61 26.99 41.20
N PRO A 635 -1.52 26.27 40.92
CA PRO A 635 -1.31 24.93 41.50
C PRO A 635 -1.23 24.99 43.04
N ALA A 636 -1.67 23.94 43.71
CA ALA A 636 -1.65 23.88 45.20
C ALA A 636 -0.27 24.04 45.80
N GLN A 637 0.81 23.77 45.08
CA GLN A 637 2.19 23.92 45.49
C GLN A 637 2.72 25.37 45.34
N ALA A 638 1.99 26.24 44.64
CA ALA A 638 2.42 27.63 44.43
C ALA A 638 2.30 28.43 45.71
N ALA A 639 3.33 29.22 46.03
CA ALA A 639 3.29 30.16 47.15
C ALA A 639 2.41 31.36 46.77
N VAL A 640 1.13 31.29 47.09
CA VAL A 640 0.15 32.33 46.78
C VAL A 640 -0.19 33.10 48.08
N GLY A 641 -0.07 34.44 48.03
CA GLY A 641 -0.48 35.32 49.08
C GLY A 641 -1.98 35.61 49.09
N ALA A 642 -2.39 36.64 49.88
CA ALA A 642 -3.78 37.07 49.86
C ALA A 642 -4.13 37.74 48.50
N LEU A 643 -5.08 37.17 47.76
CA LEU A 643 -5.54 37.66 46.46
C LEU A 643 -7.01 38.11 46.54
N ASP A 644 -7.31 39.22 45.89
CA ASP A 644 -8.68 39.71 45.69
C ASP A 644 -9.20 39.24 44.32
N PHE A 645 -9.82 38.07 44.32
CA PHE A 645 -10.36 37.46 43.07
C PHE A 645 -11.55 38.26 42.52
N ASP A 646 -12.32 38.95 43.36
CA ASP A 646 -13.46 39.74 42.88
C ASP A 646 -13.00 40.98 42.12
N ARG A 647 -11.90 41.57 42.53
CA ARG A 647 -11.26 42.65 41.79
C ARG A 647 -10.62 42.18 40.49
N LEU A 648 -9.85 41.09 40.53
CA LEU A 648 -9.26 40.47 39.32
C LEU A 648 -10.32 40.06 38.31
N ALA A 649 -11.48 39.60 38.75
CA ALA A 649 -12.59 39.22 37.91
C ALA A 649 -13.26 40.39 37.16
N ARG A 650 -13.10 41.63 37.58
CA ARG A 650 -13.60 42.83 36.89
C ARG A 650 -12.83 43.10 35.60
N LEU A 651 -11.58 42.64 35.52
CA LEU A 651 -10.75 42.85 34.35
C LEU A 651 -11.24 41.97 33.19
N PRO A 652 -11.53 42.55 32.01
CA PRO A 652 -12.05 41.77 30.85
C PRO A 652 -10.94 40.98 30.16
N LEU A 653 -10.69 39.77 30.66
CA LEU A 653 -9.63 38.87 30.25
C LEU A 653 -10.22 37.51 29.84
N THR A 654 -9.63 36.86 28.82
CA THR A 654 -9.92 35.47 28.48
C THR A 654 -9.25 34.52 29.47
N GLY A 655 -9.68 33.26 29.51
CA GLY A 655 -9.04 32.22 30.33
C GLY A 655 -7.56 32.05 30.02
N GLY A 656 -7.20 32.05 28.74
CA GLY A 656 -5.79 31.97 28.31
C GLY A 656 -4.95 33.16 28.74
N SER A 657 -5.51 34.39 28.69
CA SER A 657 -4.83 35.57 29.22
C SER A 657 -4.65 35.51 30.74
N ILE A 658 -5.66 35.03 31.49
CA ILE A 658 -5.57 34.83 32.95
C ILE A 658 -4.46 33.82 33.27
N GLN A 659 -4.38 32.72 32.57
CA GLN A 659 -3.32 31.71 32.74
C GLN A 659 -1.92 32.29 32.47
N GLY A 660 -1.77 33.04 31.36
CA GLY A 660 -0.51 33.71 31.01
C GLY A 660 -0.07 34.73 32.07
N ILE A 661 -1.02 35.52 32.58
CA ILE A 661 -0.77 36.51 33.65
C ILE A 661 -0.35 35.79 34.94
N ALA A 662 -1.06 34.75 35.34
CA ALA A 662 -0.73 34.00 36.56
C ALA A 662 0.67 33.38 36.47
N LEU A 663 1.05 32.82 35.33
CA LEU A 663 2.37 32.27 35.08
C LEU A 663 3.46 33.36 35.11
N ASN A 664 3.24 34.51 34.48
CA ASN A 664 4.18 35.64 34.52
C ASN A 664 4.37 36.17 35.94
N ALA A 665 3.30 36.33 36.71
CA ALA A 665 3.37 36.73 38.10
C ALA A 665 4.11 35.70 38.97
N ALA A 666 3.95 34.41 38.70
CA ALA A 666 4.69 33.34 39.35
C ALA A 666 6.21 33.43 39.07
N PHE A 667 6.62 33.68 37.82
CA PHE A 667 8.05 33.93 37.52
C PHE A 667 8.60 35.17 38.20
N MET A 668 7.84 36.27 38.28
CA MET A 668 8.25 37.48 39.00
C MET A 668 8.38 37.22 40.50
N ALA A 669 7.44 36.50 41.08
CA ALA A 669 7.45 36.09 42.48
C ALA A 669 8.67 35.21 42.83
N ALA A 670 8.93 34.20 42.00
CA ALA A 670 10.08 33.30 42.15
C ALA A 670 11.42 34.07 42.07
N LYS A 671 11.54 35.02 41.13
CA LYS A 671 12.74 35.88 41.02
C LYS A 671 12.94 36.73 42.25
N GLY A 672 11.85 37.23 42.84
CA GLY A 672 11.89 38.07 44.05
C GLY A 672 11.97 37.29 45.36
N GLY A 673 11.82 35.96 45.34
CA GLY A 673 11.73 35.11 46.55
C GLY A 673 10.52 35.44 47.43
N VAL A 674 9.43 35.96 46.85
CA VAL A 674 8.22 36.38 47.53
C VAL A 674 6.98 35.60 47.05
N PRO A 675 5.91 35.48 47.84
CA PRO A 675 4.69 34.87 47.39
C PRO A 675 4.01 35.69 46.26
N ILE A 676 3.21 35.03 45.43
CA ILE A 676 2.42 35.66 44.36
C ILE A 676 1.36 36.54 45.00
N GLY A 677 1.57 37.86 44.98
CA GLY A 677 0.67 38.87 45.58
C GLY A 677 -0.02 39.73 44.51
N MET A 678 -1.02 40.51 44.96
CA MET A 678 -1.75 41.44 44.10
C MET A 678 -0.87 42.42 43.31
N PRO A 679 0.20 43.02 43.87
CA PRO A 679 1.07 43.92 43.12
C PRO A 679 1.69 43.23 41.87
N LEU A 680 2.24 42.04 42.06
CA LEU A 680 2.86 41.28 40.96
C LEU A 680 1.85 40.88 39.89
N LEU A 681 0.64 40.48 40.30
CA LEU A 681 -0.44 40.15 39.36
C LEU A 681 -0.87 41.37 38.54
N LEU A 682 -1.04 42.55 39.20
CA LEU A 682 -1.42 43.76 38.48
C LEU A 682 -0.33 44.24 37.51
N ASP A 683 0.94 44.05 37.82
CA ASP A 683 2.04 44.33 36.89
C ASP A 683 2.06 43.37 35.72
N ALA A 684 1.78 42.07 35.95
CA ALA A 684 1.63 41.09 34.89
C ALA A 684 0.40 41.41 34.01
N VAL A 685 -0.73 41.87 34.60
CA VAL A 685 -1.90 42.32 33.84
C VAL A 685 -1.57 43.55 32.98
N ARG A 686 -0.80 44.53 33.48
CA ARG A 686 -0.35 45.67 32.66
C ARG A 686 0.44 45.20 31.44
N THR A 687 1.32 44.24 31.63
CA THR A 687 2.12 43.67 30.52
C THR A 687 1.23 43.02 29.50
N GLU A 688 0.23 42.24 29.90
CA GLU A 688 -0.71 41.58 28.99
C GLU A 688 -1.62 42.60 28.29
N TYR A 689 -2.09 43.67 28.97
CA TYR A 689 -2.89 44.76 28.37
C TYR A 689 -2.10 45.47 27.27
N ARG A 690 -0.80 45.75 27.50
CA ARG A 690 0.07 46.34 26.47
C ARG A 690 0.20 45.44 25.27
N LYS A 691 0.36 44.14 25.48
CA LYS A 691 0.42 43.12 24.40
C LYS A 691 -0.87 43.07 23.58
N LEU A 692 -2.04 43.30 24.24
CA LEU A 692 -3.38 43.24 23.62
C LEU A 692 -3.86 44.62 23.15
N ASP A 693 -3.05 45.67 23.16
CA ASP A 693 -3.40 47.05 22.83
C ASP A 693 -4.65 47.58 23.58
N LYS A 694 -4.87 47.06 24.81
CA LYS A 694 -6.00 47.44 25.62
C LYS A 694 -5.68 48.72 26.43
N PRO A 695 -6.65 49.66 26.58
CA PRO A 695 -6.47 50.86 27.36
C PRO A 695 -6.24 50.50 28.83
N ILE A 696 -5.23 51.11 29.43
CA ILE A 696 -4.89 50.97 30.87
C ILE A 696 -5.55 52.09 31.63
N ASN A 697 -6.54 51.74 32.48
CA ASN A 697 -7.10 52.70 33.44
C ASN A 697 -6.33 52.57 34.76
N GLU A 698 -5.49 53.55 35.11
CA GLU A 698 -4.63 53.52 36.28
C GLU A 698 -5.37 53.33 37.62
N ALA A 699 -6.65 53.66 37.70
CA ALA A 699 -7.47 53.42 38.89
C ALA A 699 -7.66 51.90 39.18
N ASP A 700 -7.72 51.06 38.15
CA ASP A 700 -7.89 49.62 38.31
C ASP A 700 -6.59 48.92 38.78
N PHE A 701 -5.44 49.58 38.60
CA PHE A 701 -4.10 49.04 38.88
C PHE A 701 -3.49 49.56 40.18
N ARG A 702 -4.13 50.51 40.87
CA ARG A 702 -3.64 50.98 42.17
C ARG A 702 -3.99 49.96 43.27
N TRP A 703 -2.99 49.27 43.82
CA TRP A 703 -3.15 48.43 45.02
C TRP A 703 -2.68 49.21 46.23
N LEU A 704 -3.62 49.52 47.13
CA LEU A 704 -3.31 50.01 48.47
C LEU A 704 -3.37 48.79 49.40
N GLU A 705 -2.23 48.38 49.96
CA GLU A 705 -2.23 47.43 51.07
C GLU A 705 -3.12 48.03 52.17
N SER A 706 -4.25 47.37 52.47
CA SER A 706 -4.99 47.68 53.69
C SER A 706 -4.03 47.51 54.87
N ALA A 707 -3.64 48.59 55.52
CA ALA A 707 -2.79 48.61 56.67
C ALA A 707 -3.27 47.55 57.68
N GLY A 708 -2.45 46.52 57.85
CA GLY A 708 -2.76 45.36 58.66
C GLY A 708 -3.22 45.77 60.03
N GLY A 709 -4.40 45.26 60.39
CA GLY A 709 -4.74 45.23 61.84
C GLY A 709 -3.67 44.41 62.53
N LYS A 710 -2.93 45.04 63.44
CA LYS A 710 -2.10 44.35 64.42
C LYS A 710 -2.98 43.48 65.31
N PRO A 711 -2.40 42.40 65.85
CA PRO A 711 -3.08 41.29 66.55
C PRO A 711 -3.88 41.75 67.74
#